data_ce482dc46c601107fb6c16119283208a
#
_entry.id   ce482dc46c601107fb6c16119283208a
#
_cell.length_a   1.000
_cell.length_b   1.000
_cell.length_c   1.000
_cell.angle_alpha   90.00
_cell.angle_beta   90.00
_cell.angle_gamma   90.00
#
_symmetry.space_group_name_H-M   'P 1'
#
loop_
_entity.id
_entity.type
_entity.pdbx_description
1 polymer ?
#
loop_
_entity_poly.entity_id
_entity_poly.type
_entity_poly.pdbx_seq_one_letter_code
_entity_poly.pdbx_strand_id
1 'polypeptide(L)'
;MLSLLEHRRLVVVLVSLVVGWSSTAVQAQTTNTNSLVRFRIAYGTTLVGDIDVELFDADKPITTSNFLAYAQSGRYSRSILHRLTPGFALQGGGFTVPSPFAASSFQVVNVIPEFPSITNEFNSGTIRSNVYGTLAMSKPLGSPNGATSQWFFNLGDNTKGTGVTNLNTSNGGYTAFGKVTGGFEILQFFNGRSVDNGIRDMNSATYRTFCSAVFVGPNGGVGYPFDALPVAYNGIACPNYTDLFNVEVIILSARDVLPPRITIDSPAENAKLTNLNVSVRGTVSDNAAVATVRVYHGTNNVGDVVVTNGTWTAVLTNVPPGTNAVLAEAIDSSGLRGQAIRTFFRSVRAPITVSVVGFGTVSGVTDQQLLEIGRGYTVTAKPTAGNLFAGWEGGVSGDKTVQGFLMASNLSITAVFAPNLFPAVKGTYTGLFYNPNEVEQESSGYLTLTVADAGAYSAKILMNGRTYPLKGVFSPDGNETNLVARTGTNSLLLTLSLDLVGGTDMLTGTVTNNQGTAVDTNRNWSATLLADRALFHPTLNPAPQAGRYTLLIPPDGSSVTGPLGDGFASVSVSTKGAISMTGTLAEGTKIAQKSLLSKNGAWPLYVTLNKGSGALVSWVTFTNDVTSDFAGTLNWFQLPLPNAKYFPFGLTNESMIVGSRFAAPSPTTRMLNLSNAVVSFVCGDLSMDFANNILISADGKVLNQETNKLTLAISKSTGLFTGSVTPPGTNKPISFRGAVLQKQDRGAGFFPATAQPGAVTLGP
;
A
#
# COMPACT_ATOMS: atom_id res chain seq x y z
N MET A 1 -20.56 19.32 6.05
CA MET A 1 -19.24 19.09 6.60
C MET A 1 -18.46 18.18 5.67
N LEU A 2 -18.07 18.70 4.53
CA LEU A 2 -17.25 18.03 3.52
C LEU A 2 -16.25 19.08 3.03
N SER A 3 -15.06 19.14 3.61
CA SER A 3 -13.93 19.88 3.03
C SER A 3 -12.72 19.81 3.95
N LEU A 4 -12.00 18.69 4.05
CA LEU A 4 -10.71 18.62 4.73
C LEU A 4 -9.90 17.34 4.38
N LEU A 5 -10.00 16.86 3.15
CA LEU A 5 -9.27 15.66 2.72
C LEU A 5 -8.53 15.80 1.38
N GLU A 6 -8.15 17.01 0.97
CA GLU A 6 -7.47 17.22 -0.35
C GLU A 6 -6.12 17.92 -0.31
N HIS A 7 -5.34 17.85 0.76
CA HIS A 7 -4.04 18.54 0.79
C HIS A 7 -2.81 17.65 1.10
N ARG A 8 -2.85 16.35 0.79
CA ARG A 8 -1.66 15.49 0.96
C ARG A 8 -1.18 14.73 -0.27
N ARG A 9 -1.35 15.29 -1.50
CA ARG A 9 -0.70 14.73 -2.71
C ARG A 9 -0.30 15.82 -3.69
N LEU A 10 0.62 16.71 -3.31
CA LEU A 10 1.11 17.74 -4.24
C LEU A 10 2.64 17.90 -4.21
N VAL A 11 3.41 16.83 -4.30
CA VAL A 11 4.88 16.91 -4.50
C VAL A 11 5.42 15.89 -5.53
N VAL A 12 4.61 15.04 -6.16
CA VAL A 12 5.15 14.02 -7.11
C VAL A 12 4.31 13.93 -8.40
N VAL A 13 3.73 15.00 -8.92
CA VAL A 13 3.07 14.97 -10.24
C VAL A 13 3.47 16.21 -11.05
N LEU A 14 4.71 16.23 -11.51
CA LEU A 14 5.18 17.23 -12.49
C LEU A 14 5.92 16.57 -13.65
N VAL A 15 5.49 15.38 -14.09
CA VAL A 15 6.00 14.76 -15.33
C VAL A 15 4.91 13.89 -15.98
N SER A 16 3.71 14.37 -16.20
CA SER A 16 2.84 13.77 -17.24
C SER A 16 1.51 14.52 -17.37
N LEU A 17 1.56 15.68 -17.99
CA LEU A 17 0.39 16.26 -18.63
C LEU A 17 0.77 16.60 -20.07
N VAL A 18 0.69 15.61 -20.95
CA VAL A 18 0.55 15.88 -22.39
C VAL A 18 -0.92 16.21 -22.62
N VAL A 19 -1.21 17.49 -22.60
CA VAL A 19 -2.52 18.02 -22.95
C VAL A 19 -2.70 17.90 -24.45
N GLY A 20 -3.75 17.23 -24.88
CA GLY A 20 -4.21 17.25 -26.25
C GLY A 20 -4.57 18.67 -26.68
N TRP A 21 -3.85 19.20 -27.61
CA TRP A 21 -4.17 20.45 -28.30
C TRP A 21 -4.94 20.12 -29.57
N SER A 22 -6.17 20.60 -29.65
CA SER A 22 -6.86 20.80 -30.95
C SER A 22 -6.19 21.94 -31.67
N SER A 23 -5.27 21.62 -32.56
CA SER A 23 -4.69 22.58 -33.52
C SER A 23 -5.61 22.72 -34.73
N THR A 24 -6.12 23.90 -34.96
CA THR A 24 -6.51 24.31 -36.32
C THR A 24 -5.29 24.21 -37.22
N ALA A 25 -5.29 23.24 -38.10
CA ALA A 25 -4.23 22.96 -39.02
C ALA A 25 -4.11 24.10 -40.04
N VAL A 26 -3.03 24.86 -39.95
CA VAL A 26 -2.43 25.44 -41.16
C VAL A 26 -1.66 24.28 -41.80
N GLN A 27 -2.18 23.72 -42.87
CA GLN A 27 -1.49 22.78 -43.74
C GLN A 27 -0.27 23.44 -44.35
N ALA A 28 0.87 23.36 -43.70
CA ALA A 28 2.12 23.43 -44.42
C ALA A 28 2.27 22.07 -45.12
N GLN A 29 2.29 22.11 -46.44
CA GLN A 29 2.57 20.98 -47.32
C GLN A 29 3.99 20.51 -47.03
N THR A 30 4.19 19.64 -46.02
CA THR A 30 5.44 18.92 -45.86
C THR A 30 5.48 17.88 -46.95
N THR A 31 6.29 18.08 -47.97
CA THR A 31 6.75 17.00 -48.85
C THR A 31 7.52 16.03 -47.99
N ASN A 32 6.87 15.00 -47.55
CA ASN A 32 7.44 13.91 -46.78
C ASN A 32 8.25 13.07 -47.76
N THR A 33 9.44 13.53 -48.12
CA THR A 33 10.35 12.79 -48.99
C THR A 33 11.07 11.77 -48.11
N ASN A 34 10.79 10.51 -48.38
CA ASN A 34 11.56 9.39 -47.81
C ASN A 34 13.03 9.53 -48.23
N SER A 35 13.95 8.99 -47.41
CA SER A 35 15.38 8.87 -47.74
C SER A 35 15.55 8.02 -48.99
N LEU A 36 16.43 8.44 -49.89
CA LEU A 36 16.84 7.69 -51.06
C LEU A 36 18.31 7.28 -50.90
N VAL A 37 18.58 5.97 -51.10
CA VAL A 37 19.91 5.41 -51.03
C VAL A 37 20.23 4.60 -52.26
N ARG A 38 21.49 4.60 -52.66
CA ARG A 38 21.99 3.86 -53.82
C ARG A 38 22.98 2.79 -53.35
N PHE A 39 22.76 1.59 -53.78
CA PHE A 39 23.68 0.46 -53.60
C PHE A 39 24.45 0.31 -54.93
N ARG A 40 25.67 0.80 -54.98
CA ARG A 40 26.57 0.63 -56.11
C ARG A 40 27.29 -0.71 -55.97
N ILE A 41 27.08 -1.59 -56.94
CA ILE A 41 27.63 -2.94 -56.93
C ILE A 41 28.67 -3.08 -58.03
N ALA A 42 29.89 -3.54 -57.65
CA ALA A 42 30.99 -3.78 -58.54
C ALA A 42 31.80 -5.03 -58.14
N TYR A 43 32.57 -5.58 -59.03
CA TYR A 43 33.61 -6.58 -58.72
C TYR A 43 34.92 -6.14 -59.39
N GLY A 44 36.04 -6.22 -58.65
CA GLY A 44 37.28 -5.59 -59.09
C GLY A 44 37.04 -4.12 -59.52
N THR A 45 37.39 -3.79 -60.75
CA THR A 45 37.14 -2.47 -61.35
C THR A 45 35.88 -2.42 -62.21
N THR A 46 35.11 -3.50 -62.32
CA THR A 46 33.97 -3.61 -63.18
C THR A 46 32.67 -3.24 -62.41
N LEU A 47 32.02 -2.19 -62.86
CA LEU A 47 30.68 -1.82 -62.33
C LEU A 47 29.62 -2.83 -62.85
N VAL A 48 28.85 -3.40 -61.92
CA VAL A 48 27.69 -4.23 -62.23
C VAL A 48 26.46 -3.33 -62.49
N GLY A 49 26.27 -2.35 -61.60
CA GLY A 49 25.22 -1.36 -61.68
C GLY A 49 24.82 -0.78 -60.33
N ASP A 50 23.84 0.09 -60.35
CA ASP A 50 23.29 0.77 -59.20
C ASP A 50 21.89 0.27 -58.91
N ILE A 51 21.55 0.02 -57.65
CA ILE A 51 20.20 -0.25 -57.15
C ILE A 51 19.76 0.95 -56.31
N ASP A 52 18.76 1.67 -56.74
CA ASP A 52 18.18 2.79 -56.00
C ASP A 52 17.01 2.33 -55.14
N VAL A 53 17.02 2.72 -53.89
CA VAL A 53 16.03 2.29 -52.86
C VAL A 53 15.45 3.50 -52.15
N GLU A 54 14.13 3.58 -52.12
CA GLU A 54 13.38 4.49 -51.23
C GLU A 54 13.18 3.80 -49.88
N LEU A 55 13.64 4.43 -48.82
CA LEU A 55 13.46 3.93 -47.45
C LEU A 55 12.10 4.29 -46.88
N PHE A 56 11.56 3.54 -45.96
CA PHE A 56 10.27 3.79 -45.34
C PHE A 56 10.42 4.54 -44.02
N ASP A 57 10.99 5.75 -44.05
CA ASP A 57 11.37 6.50 -42.82
C ASP A 57 10.20 6.76 -41.87
N ALA A 58 8.99 6.97 -42.40
CA ALA A 58 7.82 7.21 -41.56
C ALA A 58 7.25 5.91 -40.93
N ASP A 59 7.34 4.79 -41.66
CA ASP A 59 6.75 3.51 -41.23
C ASP A 59 7.71 2.71 -40.36
N LYS A 60 9.03 2.82 -40.61
CA LYS A 60 10.10 2.03 -39.99
C LYS A 60 11.25 2.92 -39.51
N PRO A 61 10.98 3.93 -38.65
CA PRO A 61 11.94 4.96 -38.30
C PRO A 61 13.18 4.43 -37.56
N ILE A 62 13.02 3.44 -36.70
CA ILE A 62 14.15 2.85 -35.95
C ILE A 62 15.07 2.11 -36.94
N THR A 63 14.49 1.33 -37.84
CA THR A 63 15.24 0.50 -38.79
C THR A 63 15.94 1.35 -39.83
N THR A 64 15.26 2.37 -40.39
CA THR A 64 15.87 3.28 -41.37
C THR A 64 16.97 4.13 -40.75
N SER A 65 16.77 4.63 -39.53
CA SER A 65 17.79 5.38 -38.78
C SER A 65 19.01 4.53 -38.50
N ASN A 66 18.85 3.27 -38.08
CA ASN A 66 19.93 2.33 -37.87
C ASN A 66 20.72 2.09 -39.16
N PHE A 67 20.05 1.80 -40.28
CA PHE A 67 20.70 1.56 -41.56
C PHE A 67 21.48 2.82 -42.05
N LEU A 68 20.88 3.99 -41.97
CA LEU A 68 21.53 5.26 -42.35
C LEU A 68 22.74 5.56 -41.46
N ALA A 69 22.71 5.23 -40.16
CA ALA A 69 23.85 5.41 -39.26
C ALA A 69 25.05 4.56 -39.69
N TYR A 70 24.82 3.31 -40.12
CA TYR A 70 25.91 2.49 -40.72
C TYR A 70 26.46 3.09 -42.03
N ALA A 71 25.59 3.60 -42.89
CA ALA A 71 26.00 4.23 -44.14
C ALA A 71 26.80 5.54 -43.89
N GLN A 72 26.27 6.43 -43.01
CA GLN A 72 26.90 7.71 -42.66
C GLN A 72 28.27 7.54 -41.95
N SER A 73 28.37 6.53 -41.07
CA SER A 73 29.63 6.25 -40.38
C SER A 73 30.70 5.56 -41.24
N GLY A 74 30.39 5.26 -42.53
CA GLY A 74 31.27 4.58 -43.44
C GLY A 74 31.48 3.09 -43.12
N ARG A 75 30.69 2.51 -42.24
CA ARG A 75 30.83 1.07 -41.84
C ARG A 75 30.47 0.12 -42.97
N TYR A 76 29.66 0.56 -43.95
CA TYR A 76 29.42 -0.22 -45.18
C TYR A 76 30.46 -0.03 -46.27
N SER A 77 31.47 0.82 -46.05
CA SER A 77 32.58 0.96 -47.03
C SER A 77 33.32 -0.35 -47.21
N ARG A 78 33.54 -0.76 -48.47
CA ARG A 78 34.15 -2.03 -48.86
C ARG A 78 33.38 -3.26 -48.38
N SER A 79 32.08 -3.14 -48.14
CA SER A 79 31.23 -4.29 -47.80
C SER A 79 31.05 -5.19 -49.02
N ILE A 80 30.72 -6.45 -48.78
CA ILE A 80 30.48 -7.45 -49.82
C ILE A 80 29.08 -8.05 -49.71
N LEU A 81 28.57 -8.49 -50.86
CA LEU A 81 27.44 -9.42 -50.90
C LEU A 81 27.97 -10.79 -50.52
N HIS A 82 27.54 -11.31 -49.37
CA HIS A 82 28.15 -12.51 -48.80
C HIS A 82 27.25 -13.76 -48.89
N ARG A 83 25.99 -13.58 -49.27
CA ARG A 83 25.04 -14.68 -49.45
C ARG A 83 24.04 -14.40 -50.55
N LEU A 84 23.86 -15.35 -51.46
CA LEU A 84 22.85 -15.30 -52.51
C LEU A 84 22.06 -16.62 -52.57
N THR A 85 20.77 -16.50 -52.41
CA THR A 85 19.83 -17.60 -52.64
C THR A 85 18.80 -17.13 -53.69
N PRO A 86 18.97 -17.53 -54.99
CA PRO A 86 18.03 -17.13 -56.05
C PRO A 86 16.60 -17.43 -55.71
N GLY A 87 15.66 -16.57 -56.08
CA GLY A 87 14.25 -16.66 -55.70
C GLY A 87 13.93 -16.38 -54.23
N PHE A 88 14.96 -16.12 -53.40
CA PHE A 88 14.78 -15.85 -51.97
C PHE A 88 15.46 -14.54 -51.53
N ALA A 89 16.79 -14.48 -51.40
CA ALA A 89 17.45 -13.30 -50.83
C ALA A 89 18.87 -13.08 -51.37
N LEU A 90 19.24 -11.79 -51.51
CA LEU A 90 20.61 -11.32 -51.71
C LEU A 90 21.05 -10.50 -50.49
N GLN A 91 21.98 -11.02 -49.71
CA GLN A 91 22.36 -10.50 -48.39
C GLN A 91 23.71 -9.81 -48.39
N GLY A 92 23.77 -8.65 -47.74
CA GLY A 92 24.97 -7.84 -47.52
C GLY A 92 25.02 -7.23 -46.12
N GLY A 93 25.97 -6.32 -45.88
CA GLY A 93 26.08 -5.56 -44.65
C GLY A 93 26.67 -6.34 -43.45
N GLY A 94 27.25 -7.51 -43.67
CA GLY A 94 27.89 -8.30 -42.61
C GLY A 94 29.39 -8.22 -42.58
N PHE A 95 30.00 -8.10 -43.78
CA PHE A 95 31.43 -8.24 -43.92
C PHE A 95 32.00 -7.21 -44.86
N THR A 96 33.28 -6.83 -44.59
CA THR A 96 34.10 -5.98 -45.45
C THR A 96 35.39 -6.73 -45.83
N VAL A 97 36.03 -6.30 -46.90
CA VAL A 97 37.32 -6.83 -47.37
C VAL A 97 38.42 -5.76 -47.25
N PRO A 98 39.68 -6.18 -46.99
CA PRO A 98 40.76 -5.21 -46.79
C PRO A 98 41.06 -4.42 -48.09
N SER A 99 40.99 -5.07 -49.25
CA SER A 99 41.18 -4.43 -50.56
C SER A 99 40.30 -5.13 -51.62
N PRO A 100 39.18 -4.53 -52.08
CA PRO A 100 38.32 -5.12 -53.10
C PRO A 100 39.00 -5.20 -54.48
N PHE A 101 40.14 -4.58 -54.66
CA PHE A 101 40.88 -4.52 -55.94
C PHE A 101 42.12 -5.42 -55.95
N ALA A 102 42.37 -6.17 -54.87
CA ALA A 102 43.53 -7.04 -54.83
C ALA A 102 43.32 -8.33 -55.65
N ALA A 103 44.17 -8.59 -56.59
CA ALA A 103 44.16 -9.85 -57.37
C ALA A 103 44.81 -11.01 -56.58
N SER A 104 44.65 -11.02 -55.26
CA SER A 104 45.11 -12.09 -54.38
C SER A 104 43.90 -12.92 -53.90
N SER A 105 44.16 -14.17 -53.58
CA SER A 105 43.15 -15.07 -53.10
C SER A 105 42.41 -14.50 -51.89
N PHE A 106 41.12 -14.70 -51.86
CA PHE A 106 40.22 -14.27 -50.79
C PHE A 106 40.52 -15.04 -49.48
N GLN A 107 41.20 -14.41 -48.57
CA GLN A 107 41.71 -15.04 -47.33
C GLN A 107 41.18 -14.39 -46.04
N VAL A 108 40.88 -13.09 -46.08
CA VAL A 108 40.51 -12.31 -44.90
C VAL A 108 39.24 -11.51 -45.15
N VAL A 109 38.31 -11.62 -44.25
CA VAL A 109 37.14 -10.74 -44.15
C VAL A 109 37.05 -10.19 -42.74
N ASN A 110 36.63 -8.95 -42.64
CA ASN A 110 36.39 -8.32 -41.36
C ASN A 110 34.84 -8.22 -41.15
N VAL A 111 34.41 -8.55 -39.95
CA VAL A 111 33.01 -8.29 -39.56
C VAL A 111 32.83 -6.78 -39.44
N ILE A 112 31.71 -6.28 -39.95
CA ILE A 112 31.35 -4.87 -39.74
C ILE A 112 31.13 -4.62 -38.26
N PRO A 113 31.80 -3.63 -37.61
CA PRO A 113 31.56 -3.30 -36.22
C PRO A 113 30.08 -2.93 -35.99
N GLU A 114 29.43 -3.61 -35.10
CA GLU A 114 27.99 -3.46 -34.89
C GLU A 114 27.64 -2.30 -33.95
N PHE A 115 26.53 -1.63 -34.20
CA PHE A 115 25.80 -0.83 -33.23
C PHE A 115 24.90 -1.75 -32.39
N PRO A 116 24.35 -1.30 -31.26
CA PRO A 116 23.39 -2.09 -30.49
C PRO A 116 22.23 -2.58 -31.37
N SER A 117 21.72 -3.76 -31.07
CA SER A 117 20.56 -4.33 -31.78
C SER A 117 19.32 -3.48 -31.59
N ILE A 118 18.46 -3.47 -32.61
CA ILE A 118 17.26 -2.63 -32.66
C ILE A 118 15.97 -3.44 -32.44
N THR A 119 14.94 -2.75 -31.95
CA THR A 119 13.59 -3.31 -31.84
C THR A 119 13.03 -3.61 -33.23
N ASN A 120 12.40 -4.78 -33.37
CA ASN A 120 11.76 -5.20 -34.61
C ASN A 120 10.50 -4.37 -34.92
N GLU A 121 10.51 -3.68 -36.05
CA GLU A 121 9.39 -2.84 -36.49
C GLU A 121 8.48 -3.51 -37.53
N PHE A 122 8.53 -4.84 -37.71
CA PHE A 122 7.69 -5.50 -38.70
C PHE A 122 6.21 -5.16 -38.52
N ASN A 123 5.72 -5.20 -37.27
CA ASN A 123 4.33 -4.89 -36.91
C ASN A 123 4.08 -3.39 -36.57
N SER A 124 5.10 -2.53 -36.65
CA SER A 124 4.95 -1.11 -36.36
C SER A 124 4.60 -0.31 -37.63
N GLY A 125 3.67 0.64 -37.51
CA GLY A 125 3.21 1.44 -38.66
C GLY A 125 2.55 0.58 -39.74
N THR A 126 2.70 0.96 -41.00
CA THR A 126 2.22 0.16 -42.15
C THR A 126 3.04 -1.11 -42.27
N ILE A 127 2.39 -2.28 -42.29
CA ILE A 127 3.05 -3.55 -42.53
C ILE A 127 3.61 -3.59 -43.95
N ARG A 128 4.93 -3.73 -44.07
CA ARG A 128 5.64 -3.85 -45.32
C ARG A 128 6.04 -5.31 -45.53
N SER A 129 5.46 -5.95 -46.53
CA SER A 129 5.67 -7.37 -46.80
C SER A 129 7.03 -7.65 -47.46
N ASN A 130 7.61 -8.80 -47.17
CA ASN A 130 8.88 -9.28 -47.78
C ASN A 130 8.61 -9.85 -49.19
N VAL A 131 8.39 -8.97 -50.16
CA VAL A 131 8.12 -9.31 -51.58
C VAL A 131 9.29 -8.88 -52.44
N TYR A 132 9.37 -9.40 -53.66
CA TYR A 132 10.42 -9.05 -54.62
C TYR A 132 10.69 -7.54 -54.73
N GLY A 133 11.97 -7.15 -54.61
CA GLY A 133 12.39 -5.76 -54.67
C GLY A 133 12.25 -4.98 -53.36
N THR A 134 11.91 -5.62 -52.23
CA THR A 134 11.99 -4.96 -50.93
C THR A 134 13.34 -5.21 -50.25
N LEU A 135 13.83 -4.20 -49.49
CA LEU A 135 15.01 -4.24 -48.64
C LEU A 135 14.59 -4.49 -47.19
N ALA A 136 15.14 -5.51 -46.55
CA ALA A 136 14.81 -5.91 -45.19
C ALA A 136 16.05 -6.14 -44.31
N MET A 137 15.89 -5.98 -42.96
CA MET A 137 16.94 -6.29 -42.01
C MET A 137 17.06 -7.78 -41.75
N SER A 138 18.32 -8.27 -41.82
CA SER A 138 18.65 -9.61 -41.38
C SER A 138 18.85 -9.64 -39.86
N LYS A 139 18.54 -10.78 -39.25
CA LYS A 139 18.70 -11.00 -37.80
C LYS A 139 18.88 -12.47 -37.46
N PRO A 140 19.54 -12.80 -36.35
CA PRO A 140 19.73 -14.18 -35.93
C PRO A 140 18.37 -14.90 -35.70
N LEU A 141 18.30 -16.17 -36.09
CA LEU A 141 17.13 -16.98 -35.84
C LEU A 141 16.89 -17.13 -34.32
N GLY A 142 15.67 -17.02 -33.88
CA GLY A 142 15.30 -17.05 -32.45
C GLY A 142 15.50 -15.72 -31.72
N SER A 143 15.96 -14.67 -32.42
CA SER A 143 16.16 -13.32 -31.83
C SER A 143 15.38 -12.27 -32.64
N PRO A 144 14.09 -12.05 -32.34
CA PRO A 144 13.26 -11.10 -33.07
C PRO A 144 13.81 -9.67 -33.09
N ASN A 145 14.45 -9.23 -32.01
CA ASN A 145 15.06 -7.90 -31.85
C ASN A 145 16.59 -7.93 -32.01
N GLY A 146 17.13 -8.88 -32.75
CA GLY A 146 18.57 -9.08 -32.92
C GLY A 146 19.15 -8.44 -34.18
N ALA A 147 18.44 -7.57 -34.87
CA ALA A 147 18.94 -6.89 -36.07
C ALA A 147 20.01 -5.86 -35.72
N THR A 148 21.15 -5.84 -36.48
CA THR A 148 22.28 -4.91 -36.30
C THR A 148 22.66 -4.27 -37.63
N SER A 149 23.65 -4.81 -38.35
CA SER A 149 24.23 -4.26 -39.59
C SER A 149 23.69 -4.91 -40.86
N GLN A 150 23.28 -6.18 -40.81
CA GLN A 150 23.02 -6.98 -42.01
C GLN A 150 21.64 -6.71 -42.59
N TRP A 151 21.58 -6.62 -43.89
CA TRP A 151 20.37 -6.41 -44.69
C TRP A 151 20.33 -7.39 -45.87
N PHE A 152 19.13 -7.54 -46.46
CA PHE A 152 18.96 -8.32 -47.67
C PHE A 152 17.88 -7.73 -48.60
N PHE A 153 18.10 -7.92 -49.91
CA PHE A 153 17.04 -7.71 -50.89
C PHE A 153 16.24 -8.99 -51.08
N ASN A 154 14.92 -8.88 -51.06
CA ASN A 154 14.03 -9.97 -51.39
C ASN A 154 14.06 -10.21 -52.89
N LEU A 155 14.47 -11.43 -53.31
CA LEU A 155 14.56 -11.86 -54.69
C LEU A 155 13.32 -12.67 -55.15
N GLY A 156 12.35 -12.85 -54.28
CA GLY A 156 11.10 -13.55 -54.52
C GLY A 156 9.97 -13.04 -53.61
N ASP A 157 8.79 -13.68 -53.73
CA ASP A 157 7.69 -13.47 -52.79
C ASP A 157 7.87 -14.35 -51.57
N ASN A 158 8.55 -13.85 -50.57
CA ASN A 158 8.89 -14.55 -49.35
C ASN A 158 7.76 -14.49 -48.28
N THR A 159 6.55 -14.19 -48.70
CA THR A 159 5.34 -14.24 -47.85
C THR A 159 4.59 -15.59 -47.94
N LYS A 160 4.91 -16.40 -48.94
CA LYS A 160 4.20 -17.65 -49.29
C LYS A 160 4.88 -18.91 -48.76
N GLY A 161 6.08 -18.81 -48.20
CA GLY A 161 6.80 -19.94 -47.64
C GLY A 161 6.14 -20.52 -46.39
N THR A 162 6.62 -21.67 -45.93
CA THR A 162 6.23 -22.25 -44.64
C THR A 162 7.41 -22.21 -43.67
N GLY A 163 7.15 -22.04 -42.36
CA GLY A 163 8.19 -22.00 -41.33
C GLY A 163 9.18 -20.87 -41.58
N VAL A 164 10.48 -21.18 -41.61
CA VAL A 164 11.57 -20.20 -41.71
C VAL A 164 11.63 -19.47 -43.06
N THR A 165 10.98 -19.95 -44.09
CA THR A 165 10.96 -19.32 -45.43
C THR A 165 9.85 -18.29 -45.58
N ASN A 166 8.88 -18.21 -44.67
CA ASN A 166 7.91 -17.14 -44.66
C ASN A 166 8.44 -15.97 -43.81
N LEU A 167 9.05 -14.99 -44.46
CA LEU A 167 9.71 -13.87 -43.76
C LEU A 167 8.76 -12.86 -43.08
N ASN A 168 7.47 -12.93 -43.39
CA ASN A 168 6.46 -12.13 -42.70
C ASN A 168 6.05 -12.71 -41.34
N THR A 169 6.25 -14.00 -41.11
CA THR A 169 5.83 -14.69 -39.85
C THR A 169 6.98 -15.29 -39.09
N SER A 170 8.04 -15.72 -39.77
CA SER A 170 9.23 -16.31 -39.15
C SER A 170 9.93 -15.28 -38.25
N ASN A 171 10.42 -15.74 -37.08
CA ASN A 171 11.23 -14.93 -36.16
C ASN A 171 10.59 -13.56 -35.79
N GLY A 172 9.25 -13.48 -35.68
CA GLY A 172 8.51 -12.26 -35.42
C GLY A 172 8.38 -11.32 -36.62
N GLY A 173 8.60 -11.80 -37.85
CA GLY A 173 8.59 -11.05 -39.09
C GLY A 173 9.91 -10.27 -39.32
N TYR A 174 10.42 -10.27 -40.53
CA TYR A 174 11.62 -9.51 -40.92
C TYR A 174 11.17 -8.10 -41.40
N THR A 175 11.68 -7.05 -40.78
CA THR A 175 11.30 -5.67 -41.11
C THR A 175 11.79 -5.28 -42.50
N ALA A 176 10.87 -5.22 -43.48
CA ALA A 176 11.14 -4.59 -44.77
C ALA A 176 11.07 -3.05 -44.54
N PHE A 177 12.18 -2.36 -44.77
CA PHE A 177 12.33 -0.94 -44.48
C PHE A 177 12.65 -0.07 -45.69
N GLY A 178 12.68 -0.68 -46.89
CA GLY A 178 12.83 0.03 -48.15
C GLY A 178 12.27 -0.75 -49.34
N LYS A 179 12.11 -0.08 -50.45
CA LYS A 179 11.73 -0.66 -51.74
C LYS A 179 12.64 -0.17 -52.83
N VAL A 180 13.00 -1.03 -53.76
CA VAL A 180 13.75 -0.67 -54.98
C VAL A 180 12.89 0.20 -55.86
N THR A 181 13.48 1.30 -56.32
CA THR A 181 12.87 2.27 -57.27
C THR A 181 13.57 2.30 -58.63
N GLY A 182 14.84 1.79 -58.67
CA GLY A 182 15.61 1.66 -59.87
C GLY A 182 16.65 0.54 -59.75
N GLY A 183 17.13 -0.04 -60.83
CA GLY A 183 18.13 -1.10 -60.83
C GLY A 183 17.57 -2.51 -60.64
N PHE A 184 16.31 -2.76 -60.99
CA PHE A 184 15.70 -4.09 -60.98
C PHE A 184 16.42 -5.13 -61.81
N GLU A 185 17.06 -4.70 -62.90
CA GLU A 185 17.89 -5.57 -63.74
C GLU A 185 19.12 -6.13 -62.97
N ILE A 186 19.58 -5.42 -61.93
CA ILE A 186 20.68 -5.91 -61.11
C ILE A 186 20.16 -7.00 -60.16
N LEU A 187 18.94 -6.87 -59.62
CA LEU A 187 18.33 -7.96 -58.85
C LEU A 187 18.06 -9.19 -59.72
N GLN A 188 17.64 -8.98 -60.98
CA GLN A 188 17.44 -10.07 -61.97
C GLN A 188 18.76 -10.76 -62.30
N PHE A 189 19.86 -10.02 -62.47
CA PHE A 189 21.22 -10.51 -62.70
C PHE A 189 21.63 -11.51 -61.61
N PHE A 190 21.42 -11.16 -60.32
CA PHE A 190 21.70 -12.03 -59.22
C PHE A 190 20.71 -13.19 -59.13
N ASN A 191 19.43 -12.97 -59.44
CA ASN A 191 18.39 -14.01 -59.42
C ASN A 191 18.59 -15.07 -60.52
N GLY A 192 19.30 -14.74 -61.58
CA GLY A 192 19.65 -15.67 -62.66
C GLY A 192 20.92 -16.50 -62.41
N ARG A 193 21.57 -16.35 -61.26
CA ARG A 193 22.75 -17.12 -60.88
C ARG A 193 22.41 -18.48 -60.25
N SER A 194 23.36 -19.41 -60.32
CA SER A 194 23.23 -20.76 -59.74
C SER A 194 24.55 -21.27 -59.20
N VAL A 195 24.56 -22.45 -58.63
CA VAL A 195 25.77 -23.14 -58.17
C VAL A 195 26.75 -23.44 -59.34
N ASP A 196 26.21 -23.58 -60.55
CA ASP A 196 27.02 -23.74 -61.76
C ASP A 196 27.38 -22.42 -62.40
N ASN A 197 26.76 -21.33 -62.00
CA ASN A 197 26.92 -20.00 -62.58
C ASN A 197 27.05 -18.93 -61.47
N GLY A 198 28.19 -18.89 -60.82
CA GLY A 198 28.60 -17.77 -59.96
C GLY A 198 28.04 -17.77 -58.54
N ILE A 199 27.59 -18.91 -58.00
CA ILE A 199 27.39 -19.12 -56.57
C ILE A 199 28.35 -20.17 -56.06
N ARG A 200 29.00 -19.92 -54.94
CA ARG A 200 29.98 -20.84 -54.36
C ARG A 200 29.66 -21.18 -52.93
N ASP A 201 29.60 -22.49 -52.64
CA ASP A 201 29.61 -22.98 -51.26
C ASP A 201 31.06 -23.14 -50.81
N MET A 202 31.58 -22.14 -50.11
CA MET A 202 32.93 -22.13 -49.60
C MET A 202 33.16 -23.21 -48.53
N ASN A 203 32.11 -23.85 -48.04
CA ASN A 203 32.15 -24.97 -47.09
C ASN A 203 32.29 -26.31 -47.74
N SER A 204 32.05 -26.41 -49.04
CA SER A 204 32.12 -27.67 -49.77
C SER A 204 33.52 -28.27 -49.78
N ALA A 205 33.65 -29.58 -49.84
CA ALA A 205 34.94 -30.29 -49.92
C ALA A 205 35.82 -29.80 -51.10
N THR A 206 35.20 -29.42 -52.20
CA THR A 206 35.84 -28.89 -53.39
C THR A 206 36.63 -27.59 -53.08
N TYR A 207 35.94 -26.61 -52.50
CA TYR A 207 36.62 -25.33 -52.20
C TYR A 207 37.56 -25.42 -51.02
N ARG A 208 37.34 -26.26 -50.05
CA ARG A 208 38.27 -26.53 -48.94
C ARG A 208 39.60 -27.13 -49.46
N THR A 209 39.55 -27.87 -50.53
CA THR A 209 40.75 -28.48 -51.13
C THR A 209 41.55 -27.48 -51.98
N PHE A 210 40.85 -26.62 -52.73
CA PHE A 210 41.50 -25.64 -53.64
C PHE A 210 41.87 -24.32 -52.96
N CYS A 211 41.11 -23.95 -51.96
CA CYS A 211 41.39 -22.73 -51.17
C CYS A 211 42.10 -23.15 -49.88
N SER A 212 43.43 -23.13 -49.86
CA SER A 212 44.18 -23.32 -48.63
C SER A 212 43.99 -22.19 -47.59
N ALA A 213 43.03 -21.35 -47.83
CA ALA A 213 42.59 -20.28 -46.96
C ALA A 213 41.60 -20.80 -45.90
N VAL A 214 42.03 -20.79 -44.68
CA VAL A 214 41.18 -20.98 -43.53
C VAL A 214 40.34 -19.71 -43.42
N PHE A 215 39.08 -19.78 -43.82
CA PHE A 215 38.10 -18.75 -43.45
C PHE A 215 37.90 -18.82 -41.94
N VAL A 216 38.69 -18.05 -41.23
CA VAL A 216 38.49 -17.87 -39.81
C VAL A 216 37.44 -16.75 -39.67
N GLY A 217 36.20 -17.15 -39.52
CA GLY A 217 35.20 -16.22 -39.02
C GLY A 217 35.62 -15.70 -37.63
N PRO A 218 35.10 -14.61 -37.15
CA PRO A 218 35.47 -13.99 -35.87
C PRO A 218 35.39 -14.93 -34.67
N ASN A 219 34.74 -16.09 -34.81
CA ASN A 219 34.59 -17.13 -33.78
C ASN A 219 35.28 -18.45 -34.13
N GLY A 220 36.22 -18.45 -35.06
CA GLY A 220 37.02 -19.63 -35.42
C GLY A 220 36.26 -20.73 -36.17
N GLY A 221 34.99 -20.49 -36.56
CA GLY A 221 34.15 -21.42 -37.33
C GLY A 221 34.43 -21.32 -38.83
N VAL A 222 34.79 -22.44 -39.46
CA VAL A 222 34.89 -22.54 -40.93
C VAL A 222 33.45 -22.73 -41.44
N GLY A 223 32.93 -21.73 -42.20
CA GLY A 223 31.85 -22.09 -43.06
C GLY A 223 30.64 -21.20 -43.17
N TYR A 224 29.90 -20.94 -42.19
CA TYR A 224 28.74 -20.03 -42.27
C TYR A 224 29.23 -18.59 -42.05
N PRO A 225 28.91 -17.58 -42.88
CA PRO A 225 27.79 -17.48 -43.82
C PRO A 225 28.14 -17.61 -45.32
N PHE A 226 29.23 -18.22 -45.68
CA PHE A 226 29.69 -18.31 -47.07
C PHE A 226 29.30 -19.64 -47.77
N ASP A 227 28.16 -20.20 -47.39
CA ASP A 227 27.58 -21.39 -48.03
C ASP A 227 26.95 -21.11 -49.43
N ALA A 228 26.76 -19.83 -49.73
CA ALA A 228 26.16 -19.38 -50.99
C ALA A 228 26.76 -18.05 -51.45
N LEU A 229 28.08 -17.91 -51.47
CA LEU A 229 28.83 -16.69 -51.84
C LEU A 229 28.67 -16.39 -53.32
N PRO A 230 28.11 -15.22 -53.73
CA PRO A 230 28.09 -14.80 -55.10
C PRO A 230 29.50 -14.36 -55.56
N VAL A 231 29.96 -14.86 -56.70
CA VAL A 231 31.26 -14.51 -57.30
C VAL A 231 31.09 -14.20 -58.80
N ALA A 232 32.01 -13.41 -59.32
CA ALA A 232 31.94 -12.87 -60.68
C ALA A 232 32.42 -13.85 -61.78
N TYR A 233 32.85 -15.07 -61.42
CA TYR A 233 33.36 -16.07 -62.35
C TYR A 233 32.68 -17.44 -62.20
N ASN A 234 32.87 -18.30 -63.23
CA ASN A 234 32.23 -19.63 -63.30
C ASN A 234 33.19 -20.82 -63.09
N GLY A 235 34.44 -20.57 -62.75
CA GLY A 235 35.44 -21.62 -62.53
C GLY A 235 35.38 -22.24 -61.12
N ILE A 236 36.19 -23.28 -60.88
CA ILE A 236 36.33 -23.97 -59.58
C ILE A 236 37.54 -23.45 -58.77
N ALA A 237 38.30 -22.49 -59.30
CA ALA A 237 39.42 -21.88 -58.57
C ALA A 237 38.98 -21.13 -57.33
N CYS A 238 39.89 -20.89 -56.41
CA CYS A 238 39.65 -20.00 -55.28
C CYS A 238 39.35 -18.57 -55.77
N PRO A 239 38.28 -17.92 -55.29
CA PRO A 239 38.01 -16.55 -55.67
C PRO A 239 39.13 -15.62 -55.15
N ASN A 240 39.49 -14.61 -55.95
CA ASN A 240 40.26 -13.47 -55.52
C ASN A 240 39.32 -12.39 -54.94
N TYR A 241 39.89 -11.40 -54.27
CA TYR A 241 39.09 -10.27 -53.81
C TYR A 241 38.38 -9.52 -54.96
N THR A 242 39.02 -9.49 -56.14
CA THR A 242 38.47 -8.94 -57.39
C THR A 242 37.23 -9.70 -57.92
N ASP A 243 37.03 -10.93 -57.49
CA ASP A 243 35.88 -11.76 -57.92
C ASP A 243 34.65 -11.57 -57.03
N LEU A 244 34.81 -10.86 -55.90
CA LEU A 244 33.72 -10.62 -54.97
C LEU A 244 32.91 -9.40 -55.38
N PHE A 245 31.60 -9.52 -55.20
CA PHE A 245 30.72 -8.36 -55.41
C PHE A 245 30.77 -7.43 -54.20
N ASN A 246 31.36 -6.27 -54.40
CA ASN A 246 31.48 -5.20 -53.43
C ASN A 246 30.28 -4.29 -53.52
N VAL A 247 29.88 -3.73 -52.38
CA VAL A 247 28.77 -2.81 -52.28
C VAL A 247 29.21 -1.53 -51.60
N GLU A 248 28.93 -0.41 -52.24
CA GLU A 248 29.01 0.90 -51.66
C GLU A 248 27.61 1.44 -51.47
N VAL A 249 27.28 1.86 -50.25
CA VAL A 249 25.98 2.47 -49.93
C VAL A 249 26.13 3.99 -49.91
N ILE A 250 25.45 4.65 -50.88
CA ILE A 250 25.53 6.10 -51.13
C ILE A 250 24.16 6.70 -50.73
N ILE A 251 24.14 7.66 -49.82
CA ILE A 251 22.93 8.41 -49.49
C ILE A 251 22.72 9.49 -50.53
N LEU A 252 21.66 9.39 -51.32
CA LEU A 252 21.31 10.35 -52.36
C LEU A 252 20.55 11.55 -51.77
N SER A 253 19.59 11.27 -50.90
CA SER A 253 18.90 12.24 -50.05
C SER A 253 18.54 11.55 -48.75
N ALA A 254 18.78 12.19 -47.62
CA ALA A 254 18.39 11.67 -46.34
C ALA A 254 17.31 12.57 -45.76
N ARG A 255 16.23 11.92 -45.28
CA ARG A 255 15.32 12.59 -44.35
C ARG A 255 16.11 12.83 -43.08
N ASP A 256 16.01 14.05 -42.56
CA ASP A 256 16.57 14.31 -41.25
C ASP A 256 15.84 13.51 -40.15
N VAL A 257 16.56 12.73 -39.42
CA VAL A 257 16.06 11.90 -38.31
C VAL A 257 16.75 12.22 -36.98
N LEU A 258 17.66 13.18 -36.99
CA LEU A 258 18.41 13.62 -35.81
C LEU A 258 17.76 14.92 -35.30
N PRO A 259 17.29 14.94 -34.04
CA PRO A 259 16.77 16.17 -33.46
C PRO A 259 17.88 17.18 -33.20
N PRO A 260 17.58 18.48 -33.24
CA PRO A 260 18.57 19.51 -32.94
C PRO A 260 19.11 19.39 -31.52
N ARG A 261 20.40 19.62 -31.36
CA ARG A 261 21.05 19.71 -30.07
C ARG A 261 21.01 21.15 -29.58
N ILE A 262 20.33 21.38 -28.45
CA ILE A 262 20.22 22.69 -27.81
C ILE A 262 20.85 22.66 -26.41
N THR A 263 21.46 23.76 -25.99
CA THR A 263 22.01 23.96 -24.65
C THR A 263 21.45 25.23 -24.02
N ILE A 264 21.51 25.31 -22.70
CA ILE A 264 21.34 26.55 -21.94
C ILE A 264 22.65 26.76 -21.17
N ASP A 265 23.42 27.79 -21.58
CA ASP A 265 24.75 28.08 -21.03
C ASP A 265 24.69 29.10 -19.88
N SER A 266 23.67 29.96 -19.91
CA SER A 266 23.39 30.94 -18.85
C SER A 266 21.87 31.04 -18.63
N PRO A 267 21.43 31.15 -17.36
CA PRO A 267 22.24 31.07 -16.13
C PRO A 267 22.86 29.69 -15.93
N ALA A 268 23.89 29.60 -15.09
CA ALA A 268 24.45 28.32 -14.67
C ALA A 268 23.42 27.51 -13.89
N GLU A 269 23.57 26.18 -13.87
CA GLU A 269 22.66 25.32 -13.11
C GLU A 269 22.69 25.67 -11.62
N ASN A 270 21.49 25.84 -11.02
CA ASN A 270 21.30 26.26 -9.65
C ASN A 270 21.92 27.63 -9.29
N ALA A 271 22.14 28.49 -10.29
CA ALA A 271 22.66 29.84 -10.07
C ALA A 271 21.74 30.64 -9.15
N LYS A 272 22.33 31.43 -8.25
CA LYS A 272 21.62 32.36 -7.37
C LYS A 272 21.64 33.76 -7.99
N LEU A 273 20.49 34.28 -8.35
CA LEU A 273 20.32 35.58 -9.01
C LEU A 273 19.42 36.50 -8.17
N THR A 274 19.66 37.79 -8.25
CA THR A 274 18.84 38.81 -7.57
C THR A 274 17.99 39.61 -8.53
N ASN A 275 18.30 39.59 -9.81
CA ASN A 275 17.65 40.40 -10.83
C ASN A 275 16.20 39.98 -11.07
N LEU A 276 15.32 40.97 -11.26
CA LEU A 276 13.92 40.75 -11.61
C LEU A 276 13.77 40.15 -13.02
N ASN A 277 14.64 40.59 -13.94
CA ASN A 277 14.72 40.10 -15.31
C ASN A 277 16.03 39.30 -15.48
N VAL A 278 15.93 38.14 -16.09
CA VAL A 278 17.05 37.22 -16.25
C VAL A 278 17.28 36.94 -17.75
N SER A 279 18.49 37.23 -18.22
CA SER A 279 18.90 36.86 -19.57
C SER A 279 19.29 35.38 -19.60
N VAL A 280 18.67 34.62 -20.47
CA VAL A 280 18.95 33.22 -20.75
C VAL A 280 19.59 33.12 -22.12
N ARG A 281 20.68 32.39 -22.24
CA ARG A 281 21.38 32.18 -23.52
C ARG A 281 21.90 30.75 -23.63
N GLY A 282 22.07 30.30 -24.85
CA GLY A 282 22.60 29.00 -25.13
C GLY A 282 23.02 28.85 -26.59
N THR A 283 23.38 27.63 -26.94
CA THR A 283 23.74 27.25 -28.31
C THR A 283 22.74 26.24 -28.85
N VAL A 284 22.63 26.23 -30.18
CA VAL A 284 21.85 25.22 -30.89
C VAL A 284 22.60 24.84 -32.18
N SER A 285 22.60 23.56 -32.47
CA SER A 285 23.20 23.03 -33.71
C SER A 285 22.39 21.84 -34.20
N ASP A 286 22.40 21.64 -35.50
CA ASP A 286 21.77 20.53 -36.18
C ASP A 286 22.46 20.22 -37.51
N ASN A 287 22.22 19.04 -38.05
CA ASN A 287 22.64 18.64 -39.42
C ASN A 287 21.69 19.19 -40.48
N ALA A 288 20.45 19.55 -40.09
CA ALA A 288 19.52 20.34 -40.90
C ALA A 288 19.44 21.79 -40.40
N ALA A 289 18.72 22.63 -41.08
CA ALA A 289 18.51 24.00 -40.61
C ALA A 289 17.60 24.03 -39.38
N VAL A 290 18.05 24.68 -38.30
CA VAL A 290 17.20 24.96 -37.14
C VAL A 290 16.14 26.00 -37.56
N ALA A 291 14.87 25.59 -37.51
CA ALA A 291 13.76 26.43 -37.94
C ALA A 291 13.38 27.46 -36.87
N THR A 292 13.35 27.07 -35.61
CA THR A 292 13.00 27.97 -34.50
C THR A 292 13.60 27.45 -33.16
N VAL A 293 13.86 28.38 -32.25
CA VAL A 293 14.10 28.09 -30.84
C VAL A 293 13.02 28.80 -30.04
N ARG A 294 12.32 28.04 -29.19
CA ARG A 294 11.26 28.50 -28.31
C ARG A 294 11.67 28.38 -26.87
N VAL A 295 11.39 29.41 -26.08
CA VAL A 295 11.78 29.45 -24.67
C VAL A 295 10.53 29.52 -23.80
N TYR A 296 10.53 28.72 -22.70
CA TYR A 296 9.47 28.69 -21.71
C TYR A 296 10.04 28.97 -20.32
N HIS A 297 9.32 29.75 -19.53
CA HIS A 297 9.57 29.95 -18.11
C HIS A 297 8.47 29.28 -17.31
N GLY A 298 8.78 28.13 -16.69
CA GLY A 298 7.75 27.24 -16.18
C GLY A 298 6.82 26.77 -17.32
N THR A 299 5.53 27.05 -17.21
CA THR A 299 4.53 26.77 -18.25
C THR A 299 4.30 27.95 -19.24
N ASN A 300 4.88 29.11 -18.96
CA ASN A 300 4.66 30.31 -19.75
C ASN A 300 5.60 30.34 -20.97
N ASN A 301 5.04 30.44 -22.16
CA ASN A 301 5.80 30.67 -23.38
C ASN A 301 6.37 32.10 -23.38
N VAL A 302 7.71 32.24 -23.39
CA VAL A 302 8.40 33.52 -23.47
C VAL A 302 8.44 34.02 -24.93
N GLY A 303 8.37 33.11 -25.91
CA GLY A 303 8.34 33.40 -27.34
C GLY A 303 9.40 32.61 -28.11
N ASP A 304 9.34 32.79 -29.42
CA ASP A 304 10.34 32.29 -30.36
C ASP A 304 11.51 33.27 -30.38
N VAL A 305 12.74 32.76 -30.33
CA VAL A 305 13.95 33.57 -30.28
C VAL A 305 14.77 33.43 -31.57
N VAL A 306 15.42 34.51 -31.97
CA VAL A 306 16.29 34.52 -33.15
C VAL A 306 17.59 33.77 -32.82
N VAL A 307 17.97 32.87 -33.73
CA VAL A 307 19.25 32.18 -33.69
C VAL A 307 20.24 32.91 -34.61
N THR A 308 21.39 33.30 -34.06
CA THR A 308 22.44 33.95 -34.82
C THR A 308 23.76 33.17 -34.60
N ASN A 309 24.32 32.66 -35.68
CA ASN A 309 25.56 31.87 -35.63
C ASN A 309 25.50 30.71 -34.59
N GLY A 310 24.38 29.98 -34.53
CA GLY A 310 24.21 28.86 -33.60
C GLY A 310 24.02 29.25 -32.12
N THR A 311 23.87 30.55 -31.84
CA THR A 311 23.58 31.06 -30.49
C THR A 311 22.19 31.67 -30.41
N TRP A 312 21.57 31.60 -29.26
CA TRP A 312 20.26 32.17 -28.99
C TRP A 312 20.24 32.89 -27.62
N THR A 313 19.37 33.89 -27.49
CA THR A 313 19.21 34.64 -26.23
C THR A 313 17.73 35.01 -26.03
N ALA A 314 17.23 34.81 -24.81
CA ALA A 314 15.91 35.25 -24.36
C ALA A 314 16.03 36.05 -23.07
N VAL A 315 15.04 36.86 -22.75
CA VAL A 315 14.94 37.57 -21.48
C VAL A 315 13.66 37.15 -20.77
N LEU A 316 13.81 36.52 -19.63
CA LEU A 316 12.70 36.23 -18.72
C LEU A 316 12.38 37.51 -17.95
N THR A 317 11.17 37.98 -18.01
CA THR A 317 10.71 39.18 -17.31
C THR A 317 9.91 38.80 -16.05
N ASN A 318 9.98 39.61 -15.00
CA ASN A 318 9.23 39.41 -13.75
C ASN A 318 9.40 38.02 -13.17
N VAL A 319 10.62 37.53 -13.18
CA VAL A 319 10.96 36.20 -12.61
C VAL A 319 10.53 36.15 -11.14
N PRO A 320 9.69 35.21 -10.72
CA PRO A 320 9.26 35.11 -9.32
C PRO A 320 10.40 34.72 -8.39
N PRO A 321 10.33 35.09 -7.10
CA PRO A 321 11.27 34.60 -6.09
C PRO A 321 11.25 33.07 -5.98
N GLY A 322 12.37 32.50 -5.56
CA GLY A 322 12.49 31.04 -5.36
C GLY A 322 13.07 30.32 -6.56
N THR A 323 12.83 29.01 -6.64
CA THR A 323 13.31 28.14 -7.72
C THR A 323 12.51 28.38 -8.99
N ASN A 324 13.23 28.63 -10.08
CA ASN A 324 12.71 28.82 -11.41
C ASN A 324 13.31 27.80 -12.36
N ALA A 325 12.53 27.35 -13.31
CA ALA A 325 12.97 26.48 -14.41
C ALA A 325 12.74 27.16 -15.75
N VAL A 326 13.71 27.08 -16.63
CA VAL A 326 13.58 27.49 -18.03
C VAL A 326 13.77 26.27 -18.93
N LEU A 327 12.88 26.12 -19.89
CA LEU A 327 12.97 25.13 -20.96
C LEU A 327 13.25 25.85 -22.27
N ALA A 328 14.29 25.42 -22.98
CA ALA A 328 14.55 25.82 -24.36
C ALA A 328 14.24 24.62 -25.28
N GLU A 329 13.44 24.81 -26.28
CA GLU A 329 13.09 23.83 -27.29
C GLU A 329 13.54 24.32 -28.66
N ALA A 330 14.35 23.55 -29.36
CA ALA A 330 14.70 23.79 -30.76
C ALA A 330 13.88 22.89 -31.66
N ILE A 331 13.45 23.41 -32.79
CA ILE A 331 12.73 22.70 -33.85
C ILE A 331 13.49 22.89 -35.13
N ASP A 332 13.85 21.83 -35.84
CA ASP A 332 14.50 21.89 -37.13
C ASP A 332 13.49 22.05 -38.29
N SER A 333 14.02 22.15 -39.52
CA SER A 333 13.22 22.22 -40.72
C SER A 333 12.43 20.95 -41.04
N SER A 334 12.77 19.83 -40.41
CA SER A 334 12.11 18.52 -40.53
C SER A 334 11.03 18.33 -39.46
N GLY A 335 10.91 19.25 -38.50
CA GLY A 335 9.93 19.22 -37.40
C GLY A 335 10.38 18.41 -36.20
N LEU A 336 11.65 17.92 -36.15
CA LEU A 336 12.20 17.21 -35.00
C LEU A 336 12.54 18.21 -33.88
N ARG A 337 12.49 17.77 -32.64
CA ARG A 337 12.60 18.62 -31.45
C ARG A 337 13.72 18.19 -30.53
N GLY A 338 14.58 19.13 -30.16
CA GLY A 338 15.55 19.01 -29.10
C GLY A 338 15.18 19.92 -27.92
N GLN A 339 15.50 19.52 -26.70
CA GLN A 339 15.14 20.29 -25.50
C GLN A 339 16.30 20.35 -24.53
N ALA A 340 16.39 21.48 -23.82
CA ALA A 340 17.28 21.67 -22.68
C ALA A 340 16.52 22.36 -21.54
N ILE A 341 16.77 21.91 -20.31
CA ILE A 341 16.16 22.50 -19.11
C ILE A 341 17.28 23.02 -18.23
N ARG A 342 17.03 24.16 -17.59
CA ARG A 342 17.93 24.79 -16.64
C ARG A 342 17.14 25.30 -15.44
N THR A 343 17.62 25.00 -14.24
CA THR A 343 17.08 25.55 -13.01
C THR A 343 17.99 26.61 -12.42
N PHE A 344 17.40 27.62 -11.82
CA PHE A 344 18.10 28.67 -11.10
C PHE A 344 17.21 29.20 -9.97
N PHE A 345 17.82 29.88 -9.01
CA PHE A 345 17.11 30.42 -7.84
C PHE A 345 17.15 31.96 -7.87
N ARG A 346 15.98 32.63 -7.89
CA ARG A 346 15.94 34.06 -7.66
C ARG A 346 15.85 34.36 -6.19
N SER A 347 16.95 34.91 -5.63
CA SER A 347 17.06 35.27 -4.21
C SER A 347 16.39 36.61 -3.95
N VAL A 348 15.26 36.55 -3.27
CA VAL A 348 14.58 37.71 -2.68
C VAL A 348 14.33 37.37 -1.23
N ARG A 349 14.65 38.30 -0.36
CA ARG A 349 14.44 38.15 1.10
C ARG A 349 13.23 38.96 1.55
N ALA A 350 12.46 38.36 2.45
CA ALA A 350 11.36 39.03 3.13
C ALA A 350 11.42 38.73 4.65
N PRO A 351 10.91 39.61 5.49
CA PRO A 351 10.80 39.32 6.91
C PRO A 351 9.71 38.28 7.15
N ILE A 352 9.97 37.38 8.09
CA ILE A 352 8.96 36.48 8.64
C ILE A 352 8.39 37.07 9.92
N THR A 353 7.07 36.96 10.12
CA THR A 353 6.46 37.29 11.41
C THR A 353 6.33 36.03 12.25
N VAL A 354 6.90 36.04 13.45
CA VAL A 354 6.83 34.93 14.39
C VAL A 354 6.16 35.39 15.68
N SER A 355 5.01 34.80 15.98
CA SER A 355 4.22 35.10 17.17
C SER A 355 4.14 33.91 18.11
N VAL A 356 3.95 34.17 19.38
CA VAL A 356 3.76 33.14 20.42
C VAL A 356 2.50 33.49 21.22
N VAL A 357 1.61 32.53 21.37
CA VAL A 357 0.44 32.59 22.24
C VAL A 357 0.65 31.60 23.38
N GLY A 358 0.43 32.03 24.61
CA GLY A 358 0.71 31.21 25.80
C GLY A 358 2.18 31.23 26.23
N PHE A 359 2.61 30.22 26.98
CA PHE A 359 3.92 30.15 27.58
C PHE A 359 4.84 29.13 26.92
N GLY A 360 5.71 29.61 26.06
CA GLY A 360 6.68 28.80 25.30
C GLY A 360 7.64 29.69 24.53
N THR A 361 8.51 29.05 23.75
CA THR A 361 9.49 29.71 22.88
C THR A 361 9.52 29.06 21.49
N VAL A 362 9.88 29.87 20.50
CA VAL A 362 10.14 29.41 19.13
C VAL A 362 11.62 29.57 18.84
N SER A 363 12.20 28.60 18.19
CA SER A 363 13.60 28.61 17.73
C SER A 363 13.69 28.12 16.26
N GLY A 364 14.88 28.31 15.64
CA GLY A 364 15.11 28.02 14.21
C GLY A 364 15.01 29.27 13.35
N VAL A 365 14.06 30.15 13.64
CA VAL A 365 13.95 31.52 13.08
C VAL A 365 13.56 32.49 14.17
N THR A 366 13.87 33.78 13.96
CA THR A 366 13.47 34.86 14.85
C THR A 366 12.44 35.77 14.19
N ASP A 367 11.62 36.46 14.99
CA ASP A 367 10.69 37.45 14.45
C ASP A 367 11.45 38.51 13.63
N GLN A 368 10.85 38.94 12.51
CA GLN A 368 11.41 39.91 11.53
C GLN A 368 12.74 39.46 10.89
N GLN A 369 13.12 38.17 11.00
CA GLN A 369 14.29 37.66 10.30
C GLN A 369 14.07 37.68 8.79
N LEU A 370 15.06 38.20 8.04
CA LEU A 370 15.04 38.23 6.58
C LEU A 370 15.40 36.86 6.03
N LEU A 371 14.41 36.14 5.50
CA LEU A 371 14.54 34.82 4.92
C LEU A 371 14.37 34.83 3.39
N GLU A 372 15.03 33.93 2.69
CA GLU A 372 14.91 33.82 1.25
C GLU A 372 13.56 33.18 0.87
N ILE A 373 12.76 33.87 0.07
CA ILE A 373 11.47 33.39 -0.43
C ILE A 373 11.69 32.15 -1.32
N GLY A 374 10.86 31.13 -1.13
CA GLY A 374 10.94 29.86 -1.85
C GLY A 374 12.01 28.89 -1.31
N ARG A 375 12.68 29.23 -0.21
CA ARG A 375 13.59 28.34 0.48
C ARG A 375 12.91 27.69 1.68
N GLY A 376 13.26 26.42 1.95
CA GLY A 376 12.80 25.66 3.11
C GLY A 376 13.52 26.06 4.38
N TYR A 377 12.76 26.22 5.46
CA TYR A 377 13.24 26.47 6.82
C TYR A 377 12.50 25.58 7.81
N THR A 378 13.01 25.51 9.04
CA THR A 378 12.40 24.70 10.11
C THR A 378 12.25 25.59 11.34
N VAL A 379 11.10 25.47 12.00
CA VAL A 379 10.82 26.07 13.31
C VAL A 379 10.60 24.97 14.33
N THR A 380 10.98 25.29 15.57
CA THR A 380 10.80 24.38 16.70
C THR A 380 10.14 25.15 17.85
N ALA A 381 8.97 24.65 18.28
CA ALA A 381 8.25 25.13 19.45
C ALA A 381 8.72 24.38 20.70
N LYS A 382 8.96 25.09 21.78
CA LYS A 382 9.32 24.50 23.06
C LYS A 382 8.44 25.10 24.17
N PRO A 383 7.49 24.34 24.72
CA PRO A 383 6.69 24.80 25.85
C PRO A 383 7.55 25.02 27.10
N THR A 384 7.18 25.98 27.92
CA THR A 384 7.74 26.13 29.26
C THR A 384 7.15 25.10 30.23
N ALA A 385 7.77 24.91 31.37
CA ALA A 385 7.28 23.96 32.37
C ALA A 385 5.82 24.26 32.74
N GLY A 386 5.00 23.24 32.84
CA GLY A 386 3.56 23.34 33.08
C GLY A 386 2.70 23.71 31.88
N ASN A 387 3.26 23.76 30.68
CA ASN A 387 2.53 24.02 29.45
C ASN A 387 2.77 22.90 28.41
N LEU A 388 1.90 22.83 27.41
CA LEU A 388 1.96 21.93 26.26
C LEU A 388 1.95 22.76 24.99
N PHE A 389 2.53 22.23 23.94
CA PHE A 389 2.37 22.79 22.61
C PHE A 389 1.00 22.39 22.04
N ALA A 390 0.20 23.38 21.69
CA ALA A 390 -1.17 23.19 21.17
C ALA A 390 -1.22 23.16 19.65
N GLY A 391 -0.23 23.73 18.95
CA GLY A 391 -0.16 23.70 17.49
C GLY A 391 0.48 24.94 16.88
N TRP A 392 0.69 24.86 15.58
CA TRP A 392 1.07 25.98 14.73
C TRP A 392 -0.17 26.55 14.02
N GLU A 393 -0.23 27.87 13.94
CA GLU A 393 -1.29 28.61 13.23
C GLU A 393 -0.69 29.61 12.22
N GLY A 394 -1.51 30.05 11.27
CA GLY A 394 -1.13 31.01 10.24
C GLY A 394 -0.63 30.33 8.96
N GLY A 395 0.48 30.78 8.42
CA GLY A 395 1.04 30.21 7.17
C GLY A 395 1.68 28.84 7.33
N VAL A 396 1.72 28.33 8.54
CA VAL A 396 2.16 26.96 8.89
C VAL A 396 1.12 26.39 9.85
N SER A 397 0.72 25.15 9.68
CA SER A 397 -0.24 24.46 10.54
C SER A 397 0.26 23.07 10.90
N GLY A 398 -0.14 22.58 12.07
CA GLY A 398 0.18 21.23 12.55
C GLY A 398 0.41 21.18 14.06
N ASP A 399 0.43 19.97 14.58
CA ASP A 399 0.54 19.62 16.00
C ASP A 399 1.96 19.19 16.43
N LYS A 400 2.89 19.10 15.48
CA LYS A 400 4.27 18.70 15.77
C LYS A 400 5.08 19.92 16.23
N THR A 401 5.82 19.76 17.31
CA THR A 401 6.72 20.79 17.83
C THR A 401 7.79 21.24 16.83
N VAL A 402 8.20 20.38 15.89
CA VAL A 402 9.14 20.68 14.81
C VAL A 402 8.38 20.69 13.49
N GLN A 403 8.40 21.84 12.81
CA GLN A 403 7.67 22.02 11.55
C GLN A 403 8.56 22.67 10.49
N GLY A 404 8.59 22.06 9.29
CA GLY A 404 9.21 22.65 8.10
C GLY A 404 8.22 23.53 7.34
N PHE A 405 8.72 24.60 6.72
CA PHE A 405 7.93 25.49 5.87
C PHE A 405 8.75 26.05 4.71
N LEU A 406 8.08 26.49 3.66
CA LEU A 406 8.67 27.27 2.57
C LEU A 406 8.40 28.75 2.83
N MET A 407 9.46 29.58 2.78
CA MET A 407 9.29 31.01 2.96
C MET A 407 8.50 31.65 1.82
N ALA A 408 7.46 32.38 2.15
CA ALA A 408 6.65 33.17 1.25
C ALA A 408 6.66 34.66 1.67
N SER A 409 6.25 35.56 0.78
CA SER A 409 6.06 36.95 1.13
C SER A 409 5.00 37.09 2.23
N ASN A 410 5.24 37.91 3.22
CA ASN A 410 4.30 38.19 4.32
C ASN A 410 3.89 36.94 5.11
N LEU A 411 4.79 35.97 5.23
CA LEU A 411 4.53 34.77 6.00
C LEU A 411 4.48 35.11 7.49
N SER A 412 3.39 34.73 8.13
CA SER A 412 3.20 34.82 9.58
C SER A 412 2.96 33.44 10.15
N ILE A 413 3.67 33.08 11.19
CA ILE A 413 3.51 31.83 11.93
C ILE A 413 3.28 32.12 13.39
N THR A 414 2.40 31.40 14.04
CA THR A 414 2.09 31.51 15.45
C THR A 414 2.25 30.16 16.12
N ALA A 415 3.06 30.10 17.16
CA ALA A 415 3.14 28.96 18.06
C ALA A 415 2.15 29.12 19.20
N VAL A 416 1.24 28.18 19.37
CA VAL A 416 0.23 28.21 20.43
C VAL A 416 0.60 27.20 21.51
N PHE A 417 0.60 27.67 22.74
CA PHE A 417 0.85 26.87 23.94
C PHE A 417 -0.34 26.98 24.90
N ALA A 418 -0.72 25.86 25.51
CA ALA A 418 -1.81 25.76 26.48
C ALA A 418 -1.30 25.27 27.85
N PRO A 419 -1.95 25.61 28.97
CA PRO A 419 -1.64 24.99 30.25
C PRO A 419 -1.74 23.49 30.22
N ASN A 420 -0.82 22.78 30.85
CA ASN A 420 -0.88 21.35 31.02
C ASN A 420 -1.82 20.95 32.16
N LEU A 421 -3.03 20.54 31.86
CA LEU A 421 -4.05 20.10 32.82
C LEU A 421 -4.00 18.60 33.14
N PHE A 422 -3.23 17.81 32.40
CA PHE A 422 -3.17 16.38 32.58
C PHE A 422 -2.66 15.88 33.94
N PRO A 423 -1.73 16.57 34.65
CA PRO A 423 -1.31 16.13 35.98
C PRO A 423 -2.44 15.98 37.00
N ALA A 424 -3.53 16.76 36.84
CA ALA A 424 -4.71 16.66 37.69
C ALA A 424 -5.59 15.43 37.40
N VAL A 425 -5.58 14.96 36.15
CA VAL A 425 -6.44 13.87 35.67
C VAL A 425 -5.68 12.63 35.28
N LYS A 426 -4.37 12.59 35.46
CA LYS A 426 -3.56 11.38 35.20
C LYS A 426 -4.02 10.19 36.04
N GLY A 427 -3.89 8.98 35.51
CA GLY A 427 -4.27 7.77 36.18
C GLY A 427 -4.88 6.75 35.27
N THR A 428 -5.43 5.69 35.86
CA THR A 428 -6.07 4.59 35.12
C THR A 428 -7.57 4.80 35.09
N TYR A 429 -8.14 4.71 33.91
CA TYR A 429 -9.55 4.74 33.61
C TYR A 429 -10.02 3.36 33.18
N THR A 430 -11.16 2.92 33.69
CA THR A 430 -11.79 1.67 33.28
C THR A 430 -13.26 1.90 32.95
N GLY A 431 -13.74 1.27 31.90
CA GLY A 431 -15.11 1.52 31.45
C GLY A 431 -15.62 0.56 30.41
N LEU A 432 -16.85 0.80 30.00
CA LEU A 432 -17.56 0.04 29.00
C LEU A 432 -17.88 0.91 27.79
N PHE A 433 -18.03 0.25 26.67
CA PHE A 433 -18.70 0.81 25.52
C PHE A 433 -19.76 -0.17 25.03
N TYR A 434 -20.92 0.35 24.68
CA TYR A 434 -22.03 -0.36 24.09
C TYR A 434 -23.02 0.64 23.47
N ASN A 435 -23.93 0.16 22.63
CA ASN A 435 -25.06 0.96 22.16
C ASN A 435 -26.10 1.06 23.28
N PRO A 436 -26.39 2.25 23.85
CA PRO A 436 -27.30 2.36 24.97
C PRO A 436 -28.76 2.06 24.62
N ASN A 437 -29.17 2.11 23.35
CA ASN A 437 -30.50 1.81 22.90
C ASN A 437 -30.74 0.32 22.68
N GLU A 438 -29.69 -0.43 22.38
CA GLU A 438 -29.70 -1.86 22.11
C GLU A 438 -28.36 -2.45 22.45
N VAL A 439 -28.25 -3.05 23.64
CA VAL A 439 -27.00 -3.64 24.09
C VAL A 439 -26.79 -4.97 23.38
N GLU A 440 -25.79 -5.02 22.52
CA GLU A 440 -25.44 -6.19 21.71
C GLU A 440 -24.00 -6.64 21.97
N GLN A 441 -23.73 -7.91 21.75
CA GLN A 441 -22.38 -8.45 21.91
C GLN A 441 -21.38 -7.79 20.96
N GLU A 442 -21.77 -7.57 19.69
CA GLU A 442 -20.86 -7.06 18.64
C GLU A 442 -20.42 -5.62 18.88
N SER A 443 -21.28 -4.81 19.52
CA SER A 443 -21.03 -3.40 19.82
C SER A 443 -20.62 -3.14 21.27
N SER A 444 -20.37 -4.19 22.06
CA SER A 444 -20.03 -4.09 23.47
C SER A 444 -18.58 -4.48 23.76
N GLY A 445 -17.98 -3.79 24.72
CA GLY A 445 -16.62 -4.11 25.15
C GLY A 445 -16.18 -3.34 26.41
N TYR A 446 -14.94 -3.60 26.80
CA TYR A 446 -14.29 -3.06 28.00
C TYR A 446 -13.03 -2.28 27.62
N LEU A 447 -12.87 -1.08 28.16
CA LEU A 447 -11.69 -0.25 28.01
C LEU A 447 -10.91 -0.21 29.32
N THR A 448 -9.59 -0.34 29.23
CA THR A 448 -8.63 0.13 30.24
C THR A 448 -7.69 1.11 29.58
N LEU A 449 -7.56 2.31 30.15
CA LEU A 449 -6.71 3.38 29.60
C LEU A 449 -5.94 4.05 30.76
N THR A 450 -4.65 4.29 30.55
CA THR A 450 -3.81 5.00 31.54
C THR A 450 -3.23 6.24 30.93
N VAL A 451 -3.51 7.41 31.53
CA VAL A 451 -3.06 8.74 31.14
C VAL A 451 -1.83 9.14 31.96
N ALA A 452 -0.80 9.66 31.28
CA ALA A 452 0.41 10.20 31.87
C ALA A 452 0.37 11.74 32.01
N ASP A 453 1.40 12.33 32.65
CA ASP A 453 1.48 13.76 32.99
C ASP A 453 1.39 14.72 31.79
N ALA A 454 1.71 14.28 30.58
CA ALA A 454 1.69 15.10 29.36
C ALA A 454 0.61 14.70 28.37
N GLY A 455 -0.42 13.98 28.82
CA GLY A 455 -1.51 13.56 27.96
C GLY A 455 -1.24 12.30 27.12
N ALA A 456 -0.04 11.75 27.17
CA ALA A 456 0.24 10.46 26.54
C ALA A 456 -0.57 9.37 27.25
N TYR A 457 -1.13 8.43 26.47
CA TYR A 457 -1.88 7.32 27.05
C TYR A 457 -1.50 5.97 26.42
N SER A 458 -1.73 4.93 27.20
CA SER A 458 -1.77 3.54 26.73
C SER A 458 -3.10 2.93 27.11
N ALA A 459 -3.70 2.17 26.20
CA ALA A 459 -5.01 1.58 26.42
C ALA A 459 -5.10 0.16 25.87
N LYS A 460 -6.14 -0.56 26.32
CA LYS A 460 -6.54 -1.88 25.81
C LYS A 460 -8.06 -1.90 25.69
N ILE A 461 -8.53 -2.31 24.53
CA ILE A 461 -9.92 -2.65 24.30
C ILE A 461 -10.05 -4.17 24.34
N LEU A 462 -10.96 -4.68 25.17
CA LEU A 462 -11.35 -6.09 25.20
C LEU A 462 -12.76 -6.20 24.61
N MET A 463 -12.92 -6.90 23.50
CA MET A 463 -14.21 -7.21 22.89
C MET A 463 -14.15 -8.53 22.13
N ASN A 464 -15.23 -9.27 22.10
CA ASN A 464 -15.35 -10.54 21.37
C ASN A 464 -14.18 -11.51 21.61
N GLY A 465 -13.72 -11.59 22.88
CA GLY A 465 -12.62 -12.47 23.31
C GLY A 465 -11.22 -12.04 22.84
N ARG A 466 -11.07 -10.88 22.24
CA ARG A 466 -9.79 -10.34 21.76
C ARG A 466 -9.43 -9.05 22.47
N THR A 467 -8.14 -8.86 22.69
CA THR A 467 -7.60 -7.63 23.28
C THR A 467 -6.86 -6.84 22.20
N TYR A 468 -7.22 -5.57 22.05
CA TYR A 468 -6.61 -4.64 21.09
C TYR A 468 -5.87 -3.56 21.88
N PRO A 469 -4.52 -3.59 21.87
CA PRO A 469 -3.71 -2.55 22.50
C PRO A 469 -3.66 -1.31 21.58
N LEU A 470 -3.69 -0.13 22.19
CA LEU A 470 -3.53 1.15 21.50
C LEU A 470 -2.78 2.15 22.38
N LYS A 471 -2.25 3.17 21.77
CA LYS A 471 -1.56 4.28 22.41
C LYS A 471 -1.76 5.57 21.61
N GLY A 472 -1.70 6.68 22.26
CA GLY A 472 -1.83 7.99 21.63
C GLY A 472 -1.44 9.10 22.59
N VAL A 473 -1.74 10.33 22.19
CA VAL A 473 -1.52 11.52 22.99
C VAL A 473 -2.75 12.41 22.86
N PHE A 474 -3.41 12.72 23.93
CA PHE A 474 -4.51 13.67 23.93
C PHE A 474 -4.02 15.06 23.50
N SER A 475 -4.80 15.74 22.68
CA SER A 475 -4.63 17.17 22.44
C SER A 475 -4.76 17.96 23.75
N PRO A 476 -4.24 19.18 23.85
CA PRO A 476 -4.30 19.98 25.07
C PRO A 476 -5.70 20.25 25.60
N ASP A 477 -6.72 20.10 24.79
CA ASP A 477 -8.16 20.19 25.16
C ASP A 477 -8.77 18.84 25.57
N GLY A 478 -7.96 17.78 25.67
CA GLY A 478 -8.41 16.46 26.13
C GLY A 478 -9.06 15.56 25.09
N ASN A 479 -8.99 15.91 23.80
CA ASN A 479 -9.59 15.11 22.74
C ASN A 479 -8.54 14.28 22.00
N GLU A 480 -8.99 13.14 21.49
CA GLU A 480 -8.17 12.24 20.66
C GLU A 480 -9.03 11.37 19.76
N THR A 481 -8.50 11.04 18.60
CA THR A 481 -9.13 10.08 17.66
C THR A 481 -8.09 9.04 17.23
N ASN A 482 -8.41 7.77 17.45
CA ASN A 482 -7.51 6.67 17.16
C ASN A 482 -8.20 5.61 16.29
N LEU A 483 -7.44 5.03 15.36
CA LEU A 483 -7.89 3.93 14.51
C LEU A 483 -7.28 2.63 14.99
N VAL A 484 -8.13 1.72 15.50
CA VAL A 484 -7.72 0.41 16.01
C VAL A 484 -7.85 -0.63 14.92
N ALA A 485 -6.73 -1.05 14.36
CA ALA A 485 -6.70 -2.09 13.34
C ALA A 485 -7.09 -3.46 13.91
N ARG A 486 -7.94 -4.20 13.19
CA ARG A 486 -8.37 -5.56 13.52
C ARG A 486 -8.09 -6.50 12.36
N THR A 487 -7.49 -7.65 12.63
CA THR A 487 -7.18 -8.63 11.57
C THR A 487 -8.45 -9.37 11.13
N GLY A 488 -8.76 -9.33 9.85
CA GLY A 488 -9.89 -10.05 9.25
C GLY A 488 -11.27 -9.40 9.47
N THR A 489 -11.31 -8.17 10.02
CA THR A 489 -12.53 -7.39 10.21
C THR A 489 -12.21 -5.89 10.05
N ASN A 490 -13.26 -5.05 9.96
CA ASN A 490 -13.09 -3.60 9.87
C ASN A 490 -12.38 -3.01 11.09
N SER A 491 -11.59 -1.96 10.89
CA SER A 491 -10.97 -1.20 11.98
C SER A 491 -12.03 -0.49 12.82
N LEU A 492 -11.73 -0.28 14.11
CA LEU A 492 -12.57 0.55 14.97
C LEU A 492 -12.05 1.99 14.93
N LEU A 493 -12.94 2.94 14.74
CA LEU A 493 -12.67 4.34 15.00
C LEU A 493 -13.08 4.63 16.44
N LEU A 494 -12.10 5.08 17.23
CA LEU A 494 -12.27 5.43 18.63
C LEU A 494 -12.12 6.93 18.77
N THR A 495 -13.14 7.62 19.23
CA THR A 495 -13.04 9.01 19.67
C THR A 495 -13.01 9.04 21.20
N LEU A 496 -12.14 9.86 21.77
CA LEU A 496 -11.96 10.00 23.20
C LEU A 496 -12.04 11.47 23.59
N SER A 497 -12.70 11.76 24.69
CA SER A 497 -12.76 13.09 25.30
C SER A 497 -12.57 12.95 26.81
N LEU A 498 -11.46 13.45 27.31
CA LEU A 498 -11.09 13.41 28.71
C LEU A 498 -11.49 14.74 29.37
N ASP A 499 -12.26 14.67 30.45
CA ASP A 499 -12.60 15.86 31.23
C ASP A 499 -11.39 16.37 31.98
N LEU A 500 -10.85 17.52 31.51
CA LEU A 500 -9.69 18.15 32.12
C LEU A 500 -10.02 19.18 33.23
N VAL A 501 -11.25 19.74 33.20
CA VAL A 501 -11.63 20.89 34.05
C VAL A 501 -12.91 20.70 34.82
N GLY A 502 -13.81 19.86 34.40
CA GLY A 502 -15.13 19.65 35.05
C GLY A 502 -15.08 18.84 36.34
N GLY A 503 -13.94 18.23 36.66
CA GLY A 503 -13.73 17.45 37.89
C GLY A 503 -14.56 16.17 37.95
N THR A 504 -15.11 15.70 36.84
CA THR A 504 -15.89 14.47 36.78
C THR A 504 -15.04 13.22 36.93
N ASP A 505 -13.75 13.29 36.55
CA ASP A 505 -12.83 12.15 36.45
C ASP A 505 -13.31 11.10 35.43
N MET A 506 -13.94 11.56 34.37
CA MET A 506 -14.53 10.73 33.34
C MET A 506 -13.79 10.85 32.02
N LEU A 507 -13.73 9.77 31.32
CA LEU A 507 -13.38 9.67 29.90
C LEU A 507 -14.63 9.23 29.15
N THR A 508 -15.07 10.06 28.21
CA THR A 508 -16.18 9.75 27.31
C THR A 508 -15.71 9.56 25.88
N GLY A 509 -16.54 9.00 25.03
CA GLY A 509 -16.21 8.85 23.64
C GLY A 509 -17.17 7.98 22.86
N THR A 510 -16.75 7.60 21.69
CA THR A 510 -17.47 6.64 20.84
C THR A 510 -16.53 5.58 20.27
N VAL A 511 -17.04 4.39 20.10
CA VAL A 511 -16.39 3.31 19.36
C VAL A 511 -17.29 2.98 18.18
N THR A 512 -16.78 3.17 16.97
CA THR A 512 -17.54 2.87 15.76
C THR A 512 -16.83 1.81 14.92
N ASN A 513 -17.60 0.91 14.34
CA ASN A 513 -17.10 -0.05 13.37
C ASN A 513 -16.94 0.68 12.03
N ASN A 514 -15.72 1.21 11.77
CA ASN A 514 -15.46 1.99 10.56
C ASN A 514 -15.30 1.06 9.36
N GLN A 515 -16.21 1.18 8.40
CA GLN A 515 -16.13 0.52 7.11
C GLN A 515 -15.24 1.34 6.16
N GLY A 516 -13.97 1.00 6.06
CA GLY A 516 -13.15 1.42 4.92
C GLY A 516 -13.64 0.69 3.65
N THR A 517 -14.35 1.41 2.76
CA THR A 517 -14.90 0.95 1.47
C THR A 517 -16.09 -0.03 1.54
N ALA A 518 -17.20 0.43 1.02
CA ALA A 518 -18.51 -0.17 0.90
C ALA A 518 -18.56 -1.64 0.49
N VAL A 519 -18.68 -2.57 1.45
CA VAL A 519 -19.04 -3.95 1.12
C VAL A 519 -20.17 -4.51 2.00
N ASP A 520 -20.44 -3.96 3.18
CA ASP A 520 -21.57 -4.44 4.00
C ASP A 520 -22.11 -3.33 4.90
N THR A 521 -23.16 -2.66 4.47
CA THR A 521 -23.84 -1.58 5.22
C THR A 521 -24.63 -2.10 6.43
N ASN A 522 -24.87 -3.40 6.53
CA ASN A 522 -25.68 -3.99 7.59
C ASN A 522 -24.89 -4.29 8.88
N ARG A 523 -23.59 -3.99 8.94
CA ARG A 523 -22.73 -4.21 10.11
C ARG A 523 -22.13 -2.93 10.71
N ASN A 524 -22.66 -1.77 10.36
CA ASN A 524 -22.22 -0.51 10.95
C ASN A 524 -22.90 -0.31 12.30
N TRP A 525 -22.10 -0.26 13.35
CA TRP A 525 -22.59 0.09 14.67
C TRP A 525 -21.75 1.20 15.30
N SER A 526 -22.37 1.93 16.21
CA SER A 526 -21.73 2.94 17.04
C SER A 526 -22.09 2.68 18.50
N ALA A 527 -21.08 2.66 19.34
CA ALA A 527 -21.21 2.46 20.78
C ALA A 527 -20.74 3.70 21.54
N THR A 528 -21.45 4.05 22.56
CA THR A 528 -21.05 5.10 23.51
C THR A 528 -20.04 4.52 24.51
N LEU A 529 -18.91 5.19 24.67
CA LEU A 529 -17.88 4.85 25.62
C LEU A 529 -18.01 5.72 26.85
N LEU A 530 -17.99 5.09 28.02
CA LEU A 530 -17.88 5.72 29.31
C LEU A 530 -16.85 5.00 30.15
N ALA A 531 -15.87 5.73 30.71
CA ALA A 531 -14.88 5.18 31.60
C ALA A 531 -14.56 6.13 32.76
N ASP A 532 -14.42 5.56 33.94
CA ASP A 532 -14.17 6.31 35.17
C ASP A 532 -12.75 6.11 35.64
N ARG A 533 -12.17 7.14 36.23
CA ARG A 533 -10.85 7.15 36.85
C ARG A 533 -10.84 6.40 38.17
N ALA A 534 -9.85 5.54 38.38
CA ALA A 534 -9.58 4.89 39.66
C ALA A 534 -8.81 5.85 40.58
N LEU A 535 -9.46 6.26 41.70
CA LEU A 535 -8.92 7.27 42.60
C LEU A 535 -8.59 6.75 44.00
N PHE A 536 -8.92 5.49 44.33
CA PHE A 536 -8.73 4.98 45.66
C PHE A 536 -7.26 4.66 45.97
N HIS A 537 -6.86 5.04 47.18
CA HIS A 537 -5.51 4.74 47.72
C HIS A 537 -5.66 4.01 49.05
N PRO A 538 -4.84 2.99 49.30
CA PRO A 538 -5.07 2.08 50.47
C PRO A 538 -5.06 2.76 51.81
N THR A 539 -4.34 3.87 51.95
CA THR A 539 -4.16 4.57 53.25
C THR A 539 -4.71 6.02 53.19
N LEU A 540 -4.57 6.72 52.08
CA LEU A 540 -4.94 8.15 51.99
C LEU A 540 -6.43 8.33 51.63
N ASN A 541 -6.97 7.45 50.84
CA ASN A 541 -8.37 7.45 50.39
C ASN A 541 -8.83 6.02 50.12
N PRO A 542 -9.03 5.16 51.15
CA PRO A 542 -9.43 3.78 50.94
C PRO A 542 -10.85 3.69 50.42
N ALA A 543 -11.10 2.74 49.53
CA ALA A 543 -12.41 2.49 48.94
C ALA A 543 -13.42 2.15 50.07
N PRO A 544 -14.53 2.92 50.21
CA PRO A 544 -15.57 2.61 51.22
C PRO A 544 -16.21 1.23 51.02
N GLN A 545 -16.22 0.75 49.78
CA GLN A 545 -16.77 -0.53 49.36
C GLN A 545 -15.81 -1.70 49.61
N ALA A 546 -14.62 -1.47 50.19
CA ALA A 546 -13.68 -2.54 50.46
C ALA A 546 -14.34 -3.65 51.34
N GLY A 547 -14.22 -4.88 50.88
CA GLY A 547 -14.87 -6.01 51.51
C GLY A 547 -15.05 -7.21 50.60
N ARG A 548 -15.77 -8.19 51.06
CA ARG A 548 -16.19 -9.36 50.30
C ARG A 548 -17.69 -9.30 50.09
N TYR A 549 -18.14 -9.83 48.94
CA TYR A 549 -19.53 -9.86 48.55
C TYR A 549 -19.83 -11.18 47.86
N THR A 550 -21.07 -11.58 47.91
CA THR A 550 -21.68 -12.60 47.06
C THR A 550 -22.64 -11.94 46.07
N LEU A 551 -22.71 -12.46 44.87
CA LEU A 551 -23.52 -11.96 43.79
C LEU A 551 -24.31 -13.09 43.19
N LEU A 552 -25.64 -12.83 42.90
CA LEU A 552 -26.50 -13.70 42.13
C LEU A 552 -26.81 -13.01 40.78
N ILE A 553 -26.89 -13.83 39.75
CA ILE A 553 -27.37 -13.48 38.41
C ILE A 553 -28.65 -14.25 38.15
N PRO A 554 -29.83 -13.67 38.52
CA PRO A 554 -31.10 -14.35 38.35
C PRO A 554 -31.43 -14.56 36.87
N PRO A 555 -32.33 -15.50 36.52
CA PRO A 555 -32.99 -15.54 35.23
C PRO A 555 -33.87 -14.28 35.03
N ASP A 556 -34.11 -13.91 33.77
CA ASP A 556 -34.94 -12.74 33.43
C ASP A 556 -36.46 -12.92 33.78
N GLY A 557 -36.85 -14.11 34.14
CA GLY A 557 -38.21 -14.47 34.52
C GLY A 557 -39.22 -14.52 33.37
N SER A 558 -38.84 -14.05 32.19
CA SER A 558 -39.72 -13.95 31.00
C SER A 558 -39.38 -14.97 29.90
N SER A 559 -38.19 -15.58 29.94
CA SER A 559 -37.67 -16.42 28.88
C SER A 559 -37.95 -17.91 29.09
N VAL A 560 -38.76 -18.47 28.22
CA VAL A 560 -38.97 -19.94 28.15
C VAL A 560 -37.70 -20.68 27.73
N THR A 561 -36.73 -19.97 27.15
CA THR A 561 -35.49 -20.55 26.58
C THR A 561 -34.24 -20.21 27.36
N GLY A 562 -34.35 -19.36 28.39
CA GLY A 562 -33.24 -18.92 29.24
C GLY A 562 -32.89 -19.88 30.38
N PRO A 563 -31.95 -19.53 31.25
CA PRO A 563 -31.62 -20.30 32.46
C PRO A 563 -32.82 -20.24 33.44
N LEU A 564 -33.04 -21.35 34.14
CA LEU A 564 -34.06 -21.41 35.18
C LEU A 564 -33.48 -21.21 36.59
N GLY A 565 -32.21 -21.48 36.79
CA GLY A 565 -31.49 -21.24 38.04
C GLY A 565 -30.63 -20.01 38.01
N ASP A 566 -30.12 -19.60 39.15
CA ASP A 566 -29.27 -18.43 39.31
C ASP A 566 -27.81 -18.74 39.01
N GLY A 567 -27.15 -17.90 38.19
CA GLY A 567 -25.71 -17.77 38.20
C GLY A 567 -25.23 -17.11 39.48
N PHE A 568 -23.99 -17.34 39.90
CA PHE A 568 -23.46 -16.80 41.16
C PHE A 568 -21.99 -16.46 41.08
N ALA A 569 -21.53 -15.51 41.91
CA ALA A 569 -20.13 -15.19 42.05
C ALA A 569 -19.74 -14.74 43.47
N SER A 570 -18.48 -14.88 43.79
CA SER A 570 -17.82 -14.21 44.92
C SER A 570 -17.05 -13.01 44.38
N VAL A 571 -17.21 -11.87 45.03
CA VAL A 571 -16.59 -10.59 44.67
C VAL A 571 -15.76 -10.07 45.82
N SER A 572 -14.57 -9.59 45.57
CA SER A 572 -13.74 -8.89 46.55
C SER A 572 -13.32 -7.54 46.05
N VAL A 573 -13.43 -6.53 46.91
CA VAL A 573 -12.97 -5.17 46.66
C VAL A 573 -11.87 -4.85 47.67
N SER A 574 -10.71 -4.46 47.18
CA SER A 574 -9.59 -4.04 48.05
C SER A 574 -9.73 -2.56 48.44
N THR A 575 -8.96 -2.15 49.45
CA THR A 575 -8.87 -0.72 49.86
C THR A 575 -8.36 0.20 48.75
N LYS A 576 -7.71 -0.35 47.69
CA LYS A 576 -7.32 0.37 46.50
C LYS A 576 -8.43 0.46 45.43
N GLY A 577 -9.64 -0.04 45.72
CA GLY A 577 -10.70 -0.16 44.76
C GLY A 577 -10.50 -1.24 43.68
N ALA A 578 -9.51 -2.13 43.85
CA ALA A 578 -9.35 -3.22 42.90
C ALA A 578 -10.39 -4.30 43.17
N ILE A 579 -11.15 -4.65 42.13
CA ILE A 579 -12.20 -5.65 42.15
C ILE A 579 -11.67 -6.98 41.59
N SER A 580 -12.00 -8.08 42.23
CA SER A 580 -11.80 -9.41 41.70
C SER A 580 -13.09 -10.21 41.89
N MET A 581 -13.66 -10.67 40.78
CA MET A 581 -14.84 -11.54 40.76
C MET A 581 -14.48 -12.90 40.21
N THR A 582 -15.04 -13.94 40.80
CA THR A 582 -15.01 -15.32 40.31
C THR A 582 -16.35 -15.98 40.53
N GLY A 583 -16.88 -16.69 39.56
CA GLY A 583 -18.20 -17.30 39.66
C GLY A 583 -18.50 -18.37 38.64
N THR A 584 -19.77 -18.71 38.54
CA THR A 584 -20.27 -19.72 37.59
C THR A 584 -21.68 -19.30 37.17
N LEU A 585 -21.93 -19.26 35.88
CA LEU A 585 -23.27 -19.03 35.31
C LEU A 585 -24.14 -20.29 35.51
N ALA A 586 -25.45 -20.12 35.40
CA ALA A 586 -26.40 -21.19 35.63
C ALA A 586 -26.21 -22.42 34.73
N GLU A 587 -25.67 -22.25 33.53
CA GLU A 587 -25.32 -23.34 32.62
C GLU A 587 -23.94 -24.01 32.92
N GLY A 588 -23.24 -23.51 33.93
CA GLY A 588 -21.97 -24.10 34.41
C GLY A 588 -20.71 -23.39 33.90
N THR A 589 -20.81 -22.39 33.02
CA THR A 589 -19.64 -21.63 32.55
C THR A 589 -19.00 -20.85 33.70
N LYS A 590 -17.70 -21.03 33.88
CA LYS A 590 -16.92 -20.28 34.88
C LYS A 590 -16.65 -18.88 34.37
N ILE A 591 -16.85 -17.88 35.24
CA ILE A 591 -16.63 -16.48 34.98
C ILE A 591 -15.60 -15.90 35.93
N ALA A 592 -14.79 -14.95 35.42
CA ALA A 592 -13.84 -14.20 36.24
C ALA A 592 -13.55 -12.84 35.62
N GLN A 593 -13.42 -11.81 36.44
CA GLN A 593 -13.00 -10.49 36.03
C GLN A 593 -12.12 -9.83 37.09
N LYS A 594 -11.15 -9.02 36.63
CA LYS A 594 -10.47 -8.00 37.42
C LYS A 594 -10.80 -6.63 36.83
N SER A 595 -11.17 -5.68 37.70
CA SER A 595 -11.55 -4.33 37.34
C SER A 595 -11.16 -3.33 38.42
N LEU A 596 -11.44 -2.06 38.21
CA LEU A 596 -11.24 -1.00 39.20
C LEU A 596 -12.58 -0.32 39.49
N LEU A 597 -12.77 0.06 40.73
CA LEU A 597 -13.93 0.78 41.20
C LEU A 597 -13.76 2.28 40.94
N SER A 598 -14.76 2.93 40.41
CA SER A 598 -14.79 4.39 40.27
C SER A 598 -14.99 5.10 41.64
N LYS A 599 -14.70 6.39 41.71
CA LYS A 599 -14.97 7.22 42.87
C LYS A 599 -16.44 7.19 43.32
N ASN A 600 -17.35 6.96 42.38
CA ASN A 600 -18.80 6.95 42.60
C ASN A 600 -19.35 5.56 42.92
N GLY A 601 -18.47 4.57 43.11
CA GLY A 601 -18.89 3.19 43.41
C GLY A 601 -19.38 2.43 42.19
N ALA A 602 -19.05 2.85 41.00
CA ALA A 602 -19.39 2.14 39.76
C ALA A 602 -18.29 1.12 39.41
N TRP A 603 -18.73 -0.05 38.96
CA TRP A 603 -17.90 -1.17 38.50
C TRP A 603 -18.28 -1.55 37.07
N PRO A 604 -17.42 -1.36 36.08
CA PRO A 604 -17.65 -1.84 34.72
C PRO A 604 -17.42 -3.36 34.66
N LEU A 605 -18.51 -4.11 34.65
CA LEU A 605 -18.50 -5.56 34.52
C LEU A 605 -18.53 -5.96 33.06
N TYR A 606 -17.46 -6.61 32.58
CA TYR A 606 -17.39 -7.20 31.25
C TYR A 606 -16.66 -8.54 31.33
N VAL A 607 -17.32 -9.61 30.95
CA VAL A 607 -16.72 -10.95 30.90
C VAL A 607 -16.96 -11.56 29.53
N THR A 608 -15.89 -11.93 28.86
CA THR A 608 -16.01 -12.69 27.60
C THR A 608 -16.32 -14.15 27.90
N LEU A 609 -17.30 -14.69 27.21
CA LEU A 609 -17.74 -16.08 27.28
C LEU A 609 -17.38 -16.83 26.00
N ASN A 610 -17.24 -18.15 26.10
CA ASN A 610 -17.10 -19.06 24.95
C ASN A 610 -16.10 -18.58 23.89
N LYS A 611 -14.91 -18.11 24.33
CA LYS A 611 -13.83 -17.61 23.47
C LYS A 611 -14.25 -16.41 22.57
N GLY A 612 -15.25 -15.64 22.98
CA GLY A 612 -15.73 -14.48 22.25
C GLY A 612 -17.09 -14.65 21.58
N SER A 613 -17.71 -15.83 21.70
CA SER A 613 -19.08 -16.06 21.23
C SER A 613 -20.14 -15.76 22.29
N GLY A 614 -19.79 -14.95 23.28
CA GLY A 614 -20.70 -14.49 24.31
C GLY A 614 -20.03 -13.48 25.22
N ALA A 615 -20.85 -12.72 25.95
CA ALA A 615 -20.38 -11.73 26.92
C ALA A 615 -21.38 -11.49 28.04
N LEU A 616 -20.87 -11.04 29.19
CA LEU A 616 -21.64 -10.37 30.24
C LEU A 616 -21.28 -8.88 30.19
N VAL A 617 -22.27 -8.01 30.23
CA VAL A 617 -22.10 -6.56 30.18
C VAL A 617 -23.00 -5.89 31.21
N SER A 618 -22.43 -5.11 32.13
CA SER A 618 -23.19 -4.36 33.12
C SER A 618 -22.37 -3.21 33.71
N TRP A 619 -22.99 -2.09 33.97
CA TRP A 619 -22.52 -1.15 34.96
C TRP A 619 -23.13 -1.52 36.32
N VAL A 620 -22.27 -1.97 37.23
CA VAL A 620 -22.66 -2.36 38.59
C VAL A 620 -22.35 -1.21 39.51
N THR A 621 -23.35 -0.74 40.24
CA THR A 621 -23.18 0.30 41.28
C THR A 621 -23.25 -0.36 42.67
N PHE A 622 -22.28 -0.06 43.51
CA PHE A 622 -22.35 -0.44 44.91
C PHE A 622 -23.33 0.50 45.60
N THR A 623 -24.45 -0.08 46.06
CA THR A 623 -25.48 0.58 46.88
C THR A 623 -25.35 0.10 48.31
N ASN A 624 -26.23 0.41 49.15
CA ASN A 624 -26.38 -0.21 50.45
C ASN A 624 -27.90 -0.23 50.77
N ASP A 625 -28.67 -0.68 49.78
CA ASP A 625 -30.11 -0.80 49.91
C ASP A 625 -30.50 -1.94 50.88
N VAL A 626 -31.73 -1.90 51.34
CA VAL A 626 -32.23 -2.90 52.29
C VAL A 626 -32.14 -4.31 51.72
N THR A 627 -32.33 -4.47 50.41
CA THR A 627 -32.43 -5.76 49.73
C THR A 627 -31.17 -6.16 48.96
N SER A 628 -30.27 -5.21 48.62
CA SER A 628 -29.07 -5.52 47.85
C SER A 628 -27.98 -4.50 48.08
N ASP A 629 -26.72 -4.94 48.10
CA ASP A 629 -25.53 -4.08 48.10
C ASP A 629 -25.06 -3.73 46.70
N PHE A 630 -25.68 -4.29 45.67
CA PHE A 630 -25.42 -3.99 44.26
C PHE A 630 -26.72 -3.60 43.54
N ALA A 631 -26.58 -2.67 42.58
CA ALA A 631 -27.58 -2.38 41.57
C ALA A 631 -26.95 -2.41 40.19
N GLY A 632 -27.65 -2.96 39.22
CA GLY A 632 -27.23 -3.00 37.81
C GLY A 632 -27.98 -4.02 37.00
N THR A 633 -28.31 -3.64 35.79
CA THR A 633 -28.86 -4.56 34.78
C THR A 633 -27.72 -5.28 34.09
N LEU A 634 -27.71 -6.61 34.11
CA LEU A 634 -26.75 -7.44 33.44
C LEU A 634 -27.32 -7.97 32.12
N ASN A 635 -26.66 -7.68 31.05
CA ASN A 635 -26.91 -8.30 29.76
C ASN A 635 -25.98 -9.49 29.58
N TRP A 636 -26.55 -10.67 29.38
CA TRP A 636 -25.82 -11.90 29.10
C TRP A 636 -26.17 -12.41 27.73
N PHE A 637 -25.16 -12.38 26.84
CA PHE A 637 -25.27 -12.82 25.44
C PHE A 637 -24.51 -14.12 25.22
N GLN A 638 -25.10 -15.00 24.44
CA GLN A 638 -24.42 -16.15 23.84
C GLN A 638 -24.89 -16.26 22.38
N LEU A 639 -23.97 -16.18 21.44
CA LEU A 639 -24.26 -16.45 20.03
C LEU A 639 -24.61 -17.92 19.83
N PRO A 640 -25.33 -18.29 18.75
CA PRO A 640 -25.61 -19.67 18.43
C PRO A 640 -24.34 -20.54 18.41
N LEU A 641 -24.34 -21.58 19.18
CA LEU A 641 -23.29 -22.58 19.29
C LEU A 641 -23.90 -23.98 19.17
N PRO A 642 -23.99 -24.57 17.94
CA PRO A 642 -24.74 -25.79 17.67
C PRO A 642 -24.35 -26.99 18.55
N ASN A 643 -23.10 -27.01 19.05
CA ASN A 643 -22.60 -28.09 19.92
C ASN A 643 -22.65 -27.73 21.42
N ALA A 644 -23.22 -26.59 21.79
CA ALA A 644 -23.40 -26.24 23.19
C ALA A 644 -24.47 -27.14 23.83
N LYS A 645 -24.19 -27.59 25.05
CA LYS A 645 -25.15 -28.42 25.81
C LYS A 645 -26.44 -27.62 26.11
N TYR A 646 -26.25 -26.35 26.48
CA TYR A 646 -27.34 -25.42 26.79
C TYR A 646 -27.33 -24.28 25.79
N PHE A 647 -28.48 -23.82 25.39
CA PHE A 647 -28.70 -22.67 24.49
C PHE A 647 -27.95 -22.78 23.13
N PRO A 648 -28.09 -23.91 22.38
CA PRO A 648 -27.38 -24.09 21.11
C PRO A 648 -27.77 -23.06 20.04
N PHE A 649 -28.96 -22.46 20.14
CA PHE A 649 -29.47 -21.43 19.25
C PHE A 649 -29.11 -20.00 19.68
N GLY A 650 -28.33 -19.86 20.76
CA GLY A 650 -28.01 -18.58 21.37
C GLY A 650 -28.90 -18.26 22.59
N LEU A 651 -28.48 -17.23 23.30
CA LEU A 651 -29.17 -16.70 24.46
C LEU A 651 -29.01 -15.20 24.55
N THR A 652 -30.06 -14.48 24.84
CA THR A 652 -30.02 -13.13 25.39
C THR A 652 -30.83 -13.12 26.67
N ASN A 653 -30.20 -12.79 27.80
CA ASN A 653 -30.82 -12.71 29.10
C ASN A 653 -30.49 -11.36 29.72
N GLU A 654 -31.53 -10.63 30.11
CA GLU A 654 -31.37 -9.35 30.82
C GLU A 654 -31.98 -9.48 32.22
N SER A 655 -31.14 -9.28 33.23
CA SER A 655 -31.59 -9.45 34.61
C SER A 655 -30.96 -8.44 35.55
N MET A 656 -31.67 -8.13 36.62
CA MET A 656 -31.14 -7.31 37.72
C MET A 656 -30.24 -8.21 38.59
N ILE A 657 -28.97 -7.85 38.73
CA ILE A 657 -28.07 -8.54 39.66
C ILE A 657 -28.46 -8.23 41.11
N VAL A 658 -28.26 -9.22 41.97
CA VAL A 658 -28.47 -9.09 43.40
C VAL A 658 -27.20 -9.41 44.15
N GLY A 659 -26.78 -8.55 45.08
CA GLY A 659 -25.56 -8.76 45.85
C GLY A 659 -25.75 -8.56 47.34
N SER A 660 -24.86 -9.19 48.07
CA SER A 660 -24.83 -9.04 49.54
C SER A 660 -23.38 -8.95 50.01
N ARG A 661 -23.09 -7.99 50.84
CA ARG A 661 -21.83 -7.95 51.58
C ARG A 661 -21.71 -9.23 52.38
N PHE A 662 -20.53 -9.89 52.31
CA PHE A 662 -20.26 -11.11 52.95
C PHE A 662 -19.25 -10.96 54.09
N ALA A 663 -19.70 -11.16 55.29
CA ALA A 663 -18.82 -11.28 56.48
C ALA A 663 -18.61 -12.74 56.81
N ALA A 664 -17.37 -13.14 56.91
CA ALA A 664 -17.06 -14.50 57.34
C ALA A 664 -17.60 -14.73 58.73
N PRO A 665 -18.33 -15.82 58.95
CA PRO A 665 -18.94 -16.10 60.28
C PRO A 665 -17.84 -16.27 61.34
N SER A 666 -18.13 -15.73 62.55
CA SER A 666 -17.30 -15.98 63.73
C SER A 666 -17.79 -17.22 64.46
N PRO A 667 -17.08 -17.74 65.48
CA PRO A 667 -17.57 -18.84 66.27
C PRO A 667 -18.91 -18.59 66.96
N THR A 668 -19.31 -17.30 67.09
CA THR A 668 -20.54 -16.85 67.78
C THR A 668 -21.59 -16.25 66.83
N THR A 669 -21.29 -16.05 65.54
CA THR A 669 -22.22 -15.48 64.59
C THR A 669 -22.53 -16.49 63.50
N ARG A 670 -23.86 -16.65 63.23
CA ARG A 670 -24.33 -17.53 62.14
C ARG A 670 -23.99 -16.94 60.79
N MET A 671 -23.81 -17.82 59.78
CA MET A 671 -23.63 -17.41 58.41
C MET A 671 -24.88 -16.84 57.77
N LEU A 672 -26.02 -17.43 58.06
CA LEU A 672 -27.35 -16.92 57.79
C LEU A 672 -28.10 -16.85 59.12
N ASN A 673 -28.94 -15.89 59.30
CA ASN A 673 -29.72 -15.72 60.51
C ASN A 673 -30.92 -16.69 60.53
N LEU A 674 -30.69 -17.91 60.05
CA LEU A 674 -31.68 -19.00 59.98
C LEU A 674 -31.18 -20.20 60.78
N SER A 675 -32.05 -20.74 61.64
CA SER A 675 -31.81 -22.04 62.31
C SER A 675 -32.51 -23.18 61.57
N ASN A 676 -33.70 -22.95 61.11
CA ASN A 676 -34.50 -23.78 60.21
C ASN A 676 -34.53 -23.15 58.85
N ALA A 677 -34.34 -23.95 57.81
CA ALA A 677 -34.39 -23.45 56.44
C ALA A 677 -34.93 -24.55 55.50
N VAL A 678 -35.37 -24.11 54.35
CA VAL A 678 -35.83 -25.00 53.29
C VAL A 678 -34.88 -24.88 52.10
N VAL A 679 -34.47 -26.01 51.56
CA VAL A 679 -33.75 -26.09 50.27
C VAL A 679 -34.72 -26.63 49.25
N SER A 680 -35.12 -25.75 48.30
CA SER A 680 -36.07 -26.10 47.22
C SER A 680 -35.36 -26.37 45.94
N PHE A 681 -35.80 -27.34 45.17
CA PHE A 681 -35.30 -27.74 43.85
C PHE A 681 -36.49 -27.66 42.87
N VAL A 682 -36.32 -26.85 41.85
CA VAL A 682 -37.39 -26.52 40.90
C VAL A 682 -36.95 -26.68 39.46
N CYS A 683 -37.78 -27.24 38.60
CA CYS A 683 -37.54 -27.42 37.17
C CYS A 683 -36.37 -28.37 36.85
N GLY A 684 -35.65 -28.12 35.76
CA GLY A 684 -34.63 -29.01 35.23
C GLY A 684 -35.20 -30.36 34.76
N ASP A 685 -34.48 -31.46 35.02
CA ASP A 685 -34.98 -32.81 34.69
C ASP A 685 -35.78 -33.47 35.84
N LEU A 686 -36.23 -32.71 36.77
CA LEU A 686 -37.04 -33.22 37.88
C LEU A 686 -38.43 -33.65 37.36
N SER A 687 -38.87 -34.85 37.78
CA SER A 687 -40.22 -35.30 37.51
C SER A 687 -41.27 -34.48 38.29
N MET A 688 -40.86 -33.90 39.39
CA MET A 688 -41.61 -33.05 40.28
C MET A 688 -40.67 -32.19 41.11
N ASP A 689 -41.05 -30.93 41.33
CA ASP A 689 -40.34 -30.05 42.25
C ASP A 689 -40.42 -30.61 43.66
N PHE A 690 -39.35 -30.44 44.43
CA PHE A 690 -39.28 -30.92 45.80
C PHE A 690 -38.47 -29.99 46.70
N ALA A 691 -38.65 -30.15 47.99
CA ALA A 691 -37.93 -29.38 48.98
C ALA A 691 -37.43 -30.25 50.12
N ASN A 692 -36.38 -29.80 50.79
CA ASN A 692 -35.85 -30.41 51.98
C ASN A 692 -35.87 -29.41 53.14
N ASN A 693 -36.40 -29.82 54.27
CA ASN A 693 -36.22 -29.14 55.53
C ASN A 693 -34.84 -29.40 56.08
N ILE A 694 -34.14 -28.37 56.50
CA ILE A 694 -32.79 -28.46 57.05
C ILE A 694 -32.66 -27.67 58.33
N LEU A 695 -31.76 -28.11 59.19
CA LEU A 695 -31.28 -27.33 60.34
C LEU A 695 -29.88 -26.78 60.00
N ILE A 696 -29.65 -25.49 60.25
CA ILE A 696 -28.35 -24.84 60.11
C ILE A 696 -27.86 -24.49 61.51
N SER A 697 -26.79 -25.15 61.93
CA SER A 697 -26.15 -24.89 63.21
C SER A 697 -25.37 -23.55 63.21
N ALA A 698 -25.05 -23.03 64.37
CA ALA A 698 -24.36 -21.78 64.53
C ALA A 698 -22.98 -21.77 63.80
N ASP A 699 -22.31 -22.92 63.70
CA ASP A 699 -21.04 -23.10 63.01
C ASP A 699 -21.20 -23.33 61.47
N GLY A 700 -22.46 -23.26 60.96
CA GLY A 700 -22.78 -23.39 59.50
C GLY A 700 -22.87 -24.85 59.02
N LYS A 701 -22.87 -25.84 59.89
CA LYS A 701 -23.19 -27.21 59.51
C LYS A 701 -24.65 -27.38 59.22
N VAL A 702 -24.96 -28.10 58.16
CA VAL A 702 -26.32 -28.38 57.73
C VAL A 702 -26.71 -29.82 58.05
N LEU A 703 -27.84 -30.00 58.69
CA LEU A 703 -28.46 -31.29 58.94
C LEU A 703 -29.76 -31.40 58.13
N ASN A 704 -29.79 -32.37 57.21
CA ASN A 704 -30.99 -32.71 56.46
C ASN A 704 -32.01 -33.42 57.36
N GLN A 705 -33.25 -33.00 57.28
CA GLN A 705 -34.34 -33.62 58.03
C GLN A 705 -35.14 -34.65 57.22
N GLU A 706 -34.84 -34.77 55.92
CA GLU A 706 -35.50 -35.65 54.97
C GLU A 706 -34.63 -36.89 54.65
N THR A 707 -35.23 -37.88 54.00
CA THR A 707 -34.61 -39.18 53.72
C THR A 707 -33.78 -39.22 52.43
N ASN A 708 -33.83 -38.19 51.61
CA ASN A 708 -33.28 -38.14 50.25
C ASN A 708 -31.75 -37.83 50.19
N LYS A 709 -30.99 -38.01 51.26
CA LYS A 709 -29.53 -37.87 51.32
C LYS A 709 -28.99 -36.52 50.91
N LEU A 710 -29.69 -35.42 51.20
CA LEU A 710 -29.19 -34.06 50.93
C LEU A 710 -27.91 -33.82 51.75
N THR A 711 -26.87 -33.31 51.04
CA THR A 711 -25.67 -32.71 51.63
C THR A 711 -25.59 -31.27 51.18
N LEU A 712 -25.19 -30.36 52.04
CA LEU A 712 -24.98 -28.96 51.73
C LEU A 712 -23.79 -28.43 52.56
N ALA A 713 -22.81 -27.89 51.89
CA ALA A 713 -21.67 -27.24 52.50
C ALA A 713 -21.55 -25.79 52.04
N ILE A 714 -21.49 -24.84 52.96
CA ILE A 714 -21.33 -23.42 52.68
C ILE A 714 -19.91 -23.01 53.06
N SER A 715 -19.17 -22.42 52.12
CA SER A 715 -17.83 -21.90 52.31
C SER A 715 -17.85 -20.69 53.24
N LYS A 716 -17.19 -20.82 54.42
CA LYS A 716 -17.03 -19.72 55.39
C LYS A 716 -16.20 -18.55 54.89
N SER A 717 -15.42 -18.75 53.84
CA SER A 717 -14.55 -17.70 53.27
C SER A 717 -15.16 -16.95 52.10
N THR A 718 -16.12 -17.56 51.39
CA THR A 718 -16.64 -17.00 50.11
C THR A 718 -18.15 -16.86 50.11
N GLY A 719 -18.89 -17.50 51.00
CA GLY A 719 -20.35 -17.54 50.95
C GLY A 719 -20.93 -18.39 49.83
N LEU A 720 -20.07 -19.13 49.09
CA LEU A 720 -20.56 -20.03 48.06
C LEU A 720 -20.94 -21.38 48.68
N PHE A 721 -21.96 -22.03 48.16
CA PHE A 721 -22.36 -23.34 48.61
C PHE A 721 -22.30 -24.38 47.48
N THR A 722 -22.07 -25.63 47.90
CA THR A 722 -22.16 -26.83 47.05
C THR A 722 -22.86 -27.94 47.83
N GLY A 723 -23.54 -28.78 47.09
CA GLY A 723 -24.25 -29.90 47.69
C GLY A 723 -24.63 -30.98 46.69
N SER A 724 -25.25 -32.03 47.21
CA SER A 724 -25.87 -33.09 46.41
C SER A 724 -27.17 -33.54 47.10
N VAL A 725 -28.12 -34.02 46.34
CA VAL A 725 -29.39 -34.56 46.82
C VAL A 725 -29.88 -35.66 45.87
N THR A 726 -30.52 -36.67 46.38
CA THR A 726 -31.19 -37.66 45.52
C THR A 726 -32.67 -37.27 45.35
N PRO A 727 -33.12 -36.87 44.16
CA PRO A 727 -34.51 -36.50 43.96
C PRO A 727 -35.46 -37.64 44.26
N PRO A 728 -36.67 -37.34 44.82
CA PRO A 728 -37.69 -38.36 45.11
C PRO A 728 -37.98 -39.23 43.90
N GLY A 729 -38.16 -40.53 44.09
CA GLY A 729 -38.44 -41.48 43.00
C GLY A 729 -37.21 -41.85 42.12
N THR A 730 -36.02 -41.35 42.41
CA THR A 730 -34.79 -41.67 41.70
C THR A 730 -33.72 -42.29 42.62
N ASN A 731 -32.69 -42.91 42.00
CA ASN A 731 -31.53 -43.42 42.73
C ASN A 731 -30.22 -42.66 42.39
N LYS A 732 -30.29 -41.64 41.53
CA LYS A 732 -29.14 -40.86 41.07
C LYS A 732 -29.08 -39.51 41.80
N PRO A 733 -28.02 -39.19 42.52
CA PRO A 733 -27.87 -37.89 43.14
C PRO A 733 -27.64 -36.81 42.04
N ILE A 734 -28.19 -35.65 42.26
CA ILE A 734 -27.89 -34.42 41.52
C ILE A 734 -27.01 -33.53 42.36
N SER A 735 -25.97 -32.90 41.75
CA SER A 735 -25.13 -31.93 42.43
C SER A 735 -25.68 -30.53 42.18
N PHE A 736 -25.63 -29.68 43.20
CA PHE A 736 -26.07 -28.29 43.07
C PHE A 736 -25.06 -27.34 43.68
N ARG A 737 -25.12 -26.07 43.29
CA ARG A 737 -24.23 -25.02 43.75
C ARG A 737 -24.90 -23.65 43.68
N GLY A 738 -24.35 -22.68 44.46
CA GLY A 738 -24.91 -21.32 44.51
C GLY A 738 -24.15 -20.43 45.48
N ALA A 739 -24.76 -19.33 45.86
CA ALA A 739 -24.25 -18.39 46.83
C ALA A 739 -25.30 -18.00 47.86
N VAL A 740 -24.88 -17.70 49.06
CA VAL A 740 -25.74 -17.14 50.09
C VAL A 740 -25.72 -15.63 50.05
N LEU A 741 -26.82 -14.99 50.25
CA LEU A 741 -27.00 -13.53 50.40
C LEU A 741 -27.32 -13.24 51.88
N GLN A 742 -26.30 -12.84 52.64
CA GLN A 742 -26.47 -12.62 54.10
C GLN A 742 -27.47 -11.52 54.45
N LYS A 743 -27.56 -10.49 53.60
CA LYS A 743 -28.51 -9.37 53.80
C LYS A 743 -29.97 -9.82 53.73
N GLN A 744 -30.26 -10.85 52.92
CA GLN A 744 -31.63 -11.34 52.71
C GLN A 744 -31.86 -12.69 53.46
N ASP A 745 -30.90 -13.17 54.19
CA ASP A 745 -30.97 -14.49 54.87
C ASP A 745 -31.41 -15.65 53.94
N ARG A 746 -30.93 -15.64 52.69
CA ARG A 746 -31.25 -16.65 51.69
C ARG A 746 -30.05 -17.04 50.83
N GLY A 747 -30.22 -18.10 50.09
CA GLY A 747 -29.28 -18.47 49.03
C GLY A 747 -30.02 -18.88 47.78
N ALA A 748 -29.31 -18.79 46.62
CA ALA A 748 -29.83 -19.29 45.35
C ALA A 748 -28.69 -19.77 44.45
N GLY A 749 -29.03 -20.55 43.44
CA GLY A 749 -28.09 -21.15 42.53
C GLY A 749 -28.77 -22.09 41.54
N PHE A 750 -28.04 -23.08 41.09
CA PHE A 750 -28.52 -24.01 40.08
C PHE A 750 -28.02 -25.45 40.30
N PHE A 751 -28.71 -26.39 39.66
CA PHE A 751 -28.22 -27.74 39.42
C PHE A 751 -28.24 -28.08 37.93
N PRO A 752 -27.25 -28.85 37.43
CA PRO A 752 -27.18 -29.24 36.02
C PRO A 752 -28.27 -30.26 35.71
N ALA A 753 -28.93 -30.08 34.56
CA ALA A 753 -29.92 -30.96 34.01
C ALA A 753 -29.64 -31.25 32.52
N THR A 754 -30.50 -32.00 31.82
CA THR A 754 -30.23 -32.38 30.42
C THR A 754 -30.48 -31.24 29.46
N ALA A 755 -31.64 -30.62 29.49
CA ALA A 755 -32.04 -29.58 28.55
C ALA A 755 -31.84 -28.15 29.10
N GLN A 756 -32.23 -27.88 30.36
CA GLN A 756 -32.07 -26.58 31.01
C GLN A 756 -31.66 -26.81 32.49
N PRO A 757 -30.70 -26.03 33.00
CA PRO A 757 -30.33 -26.12 34.43
C PRO A 757 -31.53 -25.77 35.32
N GLY A 758 -31.76 -26.55 36.34
CA GLY A 758 -32.79 -26.28 37.34
C GLY A 758 -32.32 -25.30 38.40
N ALA A 759 -33.30 -24.72 39.11
CA ALA A 759 -33.05 -23.77 40.20
C ALA A 759 -32.94 -24.47 41.54
N VAL A 760 -32.04 -23.99 42.41
CA VAL A 760 -31.98 -24.30 43.80
C VAL A 760 -32.09 -23.03 44.63
N THR A 761 -32.98 -23.02 45.62
CA THR A 761 -33.10 -21.91 46.56
C THR A 761 -32.91 -22.44 48.00
N LEU A 762 -32.36 -21.59 48.84
CA LEU A 762 -32.21 -21.78 50.27
C LEU A 762 -32.85 -20.57 50.98
N GLY A 763 -33.81 -20.80 51.86
CA GLY A 763 -34.51 -19.71 52.55
C GLY A 763 -35.27 -20.17 53.78
N PRO A 764 -35.99 -19.24 54.42
CA PRO A 764 -36.83 -19.57 55.57
C PRO A 764 -37.96 -20.54 55.23
#